data_7b96bd80fea16439219e3b57b7b978b6
#
_entry.id   7b96bd80fea16439219e3b57b7b978b6
#
_cell.length_a   1.000
_cell.length_b   1.000
_cell.length_c   1.000
_cell.angle_alpha   90.00
_cell.angle_beta   90.00
_cell.angle_gamma   90.00
#
_symmetry.space_group_name_H-M   'P 1'
#
loop_
_entity.id
_entity.type
_entity.pdbx_description
1 polymer ?
#
loop_
_entity_poly.entity_id
_entity_poly.type
_entity_poly.pdbx_seq_one_letter_code
_entity_poly.pdbx_strand_id
1 'polypeptide(L)'
;MKPKNCMKACSLPNRGERKSSMPTKKSVTMDECMDHIRTYIKKPENLQLIEKAYAFAHEAHKDQKRKSGEPYEIHVIQVADILASLHCSPKTIAAGLLHDTVEDCDGITYETLQEEFSTEIADLVEAVTKIGKLNKEFKDEKEYQASNHRKLFIAMAKDIRVILIKLSDRLHNMRTLQYQSEPKQKKIAKETLQVYAPIAHRLGISEMKNELEDLSFKYLYPEKYNSIKNLVAERESERNSQVQETILDIETILDQYRIPYRIFGRSKHFYSIYKKMMTKHKRFEEILDLQAIRIVTDSVTHCYEILGYIHATYRPIPGRFKDYIAMPKSNMYQSLHTTVVVPGSGNIFEIQIRTEEMDSIAEKGVAAHWLYKESKGAGGEAGVKEMEDKLSWFRDFSMITDEESEDPLEYMSVLQKDIFEANVYCLTPRGKVISLPSGSTPIDFAYRIHTEIGNKTVGAVVNGAIVPLNTTLKTGDVVSIMTNNNSAGPSADWIKIVKSGHARNKIRSFLQKQETRERRELIHQGEQMLESEAKKNRLDPAQVTLKKLDSILQSMSFHNTDDLFVALATSKLSPSLVLDKLFTNKPALDDNEEIIKIYNKPERKQRPSACGVIVPGIDTIQVSLSTCCSSIPGDEIIGYVSKGKGVKVHQKDCPNIAKEQKRLIPVMWSDDLEDKMYTVNLTLHSEDRSYLLSDIVTVLQQNGIPLRHVESGVDANDLTATTRLEISVKNTEQLEVLMANLKKVRSVNEVIRTRL
;
A
#
# COMPACT_ATOMS: atom_id res chain seq x y z
N MET A 1 71.20 -5.70 -8.19
CA MET A 1 70.40 -5.93 -9.40
C MET A 1 68.95 -5.54 -9.10
N LYS A 2 68.51 -4.44 -9.66
CA LYS A 2 67.08 -3.96 -9.56
C LYS A 2 66.28 -4.65 -10.68
N PRO A 3 65.04 -5.10 -10.48
CA PRO A 3 64.09 -5.14 -11.55
C PRO A 3 63.21 -3.92 -11.54
N LYS A 4 63.27 -3.16 -12.61
CA LYS A 4 62.30 -2.18 -13.07
C LYS A 4 61.07 -2.95 -13.53
N ASN A 5 59.90 -2.69 -12.96
CA ASN A 5 58.62 -2.75 -13.71
C ASN A 5 57.69 -1.69 -13.13
N CYS A 6 57.74 -0.59 -13.80
CA CYS A 6 56.83 0.56 -13.63
C CYS A 6 55.53 0.19 -14.39
N MET A 7 54.48 -0.22 -13.70
CA MET A 7 53.14 -0.14 -14.27
C MET A 7 52.69 1.31 -14.20
N LYS A 8 52.55 1.93 -15.36
CA LYS A 8 51.97 3.25 -15.55
C LYS A 8 50.61 3.28 -14.88
N ALA A 9 50.49 4.08 -13.83
CA ALA A 9 49.23 4.55 -13.33
C ALA A 9 48.52 5.26 -14.48
N CYS A 10 47.43 4.68 -14.97
CA CYS A 10 46.49 5.36 -15.85
C CYS A 10 45.86 6.46 -15.02
N SER A 11 46.32 7.68 -15.17
CA SER A 11 45.72 8.89 -14.60
C SER A 11 44.36 9.09 -15.29
N LEU A 12 43.31 8.59 -14.68
CA LEU A 12 41.96 9.07 -14.95
C LEU A 12 41.86 10.50 -14.47
N PRO A 13 41.19 11.40 -15.21
CA PRO A 13 41.12 12.81 -14.86
C PRO A 13 40.50 12.95 -13.48
N ASN A 14 41.21 13.65 -12.63
CA ASN A 14 40.78 14.15 -11.32
C ASN A 14 39.42 14.83 -11.50
N ARG A 15 38.31 14.15 -11.18
CA ARG A 15 36.99 14.81 -11.07
C ARG A 15 37.07 15.72 -9.85
N GLY A 16 37.36 16.96 -10.16
CA GLY A 16 37.55 18.04 -9.23
C GLY A 16 36.44 18.09 -8.19
N GLU A 17 36.85 18.59 -7.07
CA GLU A 17 36.08 19.05 -5.92
C GLU A 17 34.64 19.43 -6.31
N ARG A 18 33.66 18.64 -5.91
CA ARG A 18 32.25 19.08 -5.91
C ARG A 18 32.13 20.13 -4.81
N LYS A 19 32.29 21.39 -5.18
CA LYS A 19 31.90 22.53 -4.36
C LYS A 19 30.47 22.33 -3.91
N SER A 20 30.20 22.53 -2.65
CA SER A 20 28.92 22.35 -1.95
C SER A 20 27.81 23.37 -2.29
N SER A 21 27.98 24.16 -3.33
CA SER A 21 26.90 24.90 -3.96
C SER A 21 26.43 24.08 -5.17
N MET A 22 25.15 23.62 -5.21
CA MET A 22 24.59 23.16 -6.47
C MET A 22 24.80 24.29 -7.50
N PRO A 23 25.75 24.15 -8.46
CA PRO A 23 25.77 25.05 -9.59
C PRO A 23 24.49 24.75 -10.37
N THR A 24 23.80 25.76 -10.84
CA THR A 24 22.94 25.62 -12.00
C THR A 24 23.80 24.90 -13.04
N LYS A 25 23.60 23.57 -13.19
CA LYS A 25 24.34 22.80 -14.21
C LYS A 25 24.06 23.52 -15.52
N LYS A 26 25.12 24.00 -16.17
CA LYS A 26 25.07 24.57 -17.49
C LYS A 26 24.29 23.59 -18.38
N SER A 27 23.36 24.05 -19.18
CA SER A 27 22.61 23.20 -20.11
C SER A 27 23.60 22.42 -20.97
N VAL A 28 23.47 21.09 -20.96
CA VAL A 28 24.32 20.19 -21.76
C VAL A 28 23.89 20.35 -23.23
N THR A 29 24.83 20.51 -24.13
CA THR A 29 24.60 20.50 -25.57
C THR A 29 24.41 19.09 -26.09
N MET A 30 23.88 18.94 -27.32
CA MET A 30 23.73 17.60 -27.92
C MET A 30 25.08 16.93 -28.13
N ASP A 31 26.11 17.67 -28.52
CA ASP A 31 27.45 17.14 -28.71
C ASP A 31 28.02 16.59 -27.39
N GLU A 32 27.88 17.34 -26.30
CA GLU A 32 28.30 16.89 -24.96
C GLU A 32 27.50 15.65 -24.51
N CYS A 33 26.21 15.58 -24.80
CA CYS A 33 25.37 14.43 -24.55
C CYS A 33 25.83 13.21 -25.37
N MET A 34 26.10 13.40 -26.65
CA MET A 34 26.61 12.34 -27.54
C MET A 34 27.98 11.84 -27.10
N ASP A 35 28.87 12.72 -26.66
CA ASP A 35 30.17 12.34 -26.10
C ASP A 35 29.99 11.46 -24.84
N HIS A 36 29.04 11.80 -23.99
CA HIS A 36 28.69 10.99 -22.85
C HIS A 36 28.13 9.61 -23.28
N ILE A 37 27.22 9.57 -24.24
CA ILE A 37 26.65 8.32 -24.78
C ILE A 37 27.74 7.45 -25.41
N ARG A 38 28.68 8.04 -26.17
CA ARG A 38 29.80 7.35 -26.80
C ARG A 38 30.77 6.70 -25.80
N THR A 39 30.73 7.08 -24.52
CA THR A 39 31.56 6.40 -23.51
C THR A 39 31.21 4.93 -23.35
N TYR A 40 29.94 4.55 -23.51
CA TYR A 40 29.45 3.18 -23.27
C TYR A 40 28.70 2.55 -24.46
N ILE A 41 28.10 3.32 -25.39
CA ILE A 41 27.50 2.81 -26.64
C ILE A 41 28.54 2.93 -27.75
N LYS A 42 28.97 1.76 -28.31
CA LYS A 42 30.03 1.73 -29.32
C LYS A 42 29.54 1.36 -30.73
N LYS A 43 28.34 0.75 -30.85
CA LYS A 43 27.82 0.30 -32.15
C LYS A 43 27.35 1.51 -32.96
N PRO A 44 27.83 1.71 -34.21
CA PRO A 44 27.43 2.87 -35.04
C PRO A 44 25.93 2.95 -35.30
N GLU A 45 25.27 1.83 -35.52
CA GLU A 45 23.83 1.74 -35.74
C GLU A 45 23.02 2.34 -34.56
N ASN A 46 23.47 2.10 -33.33
CA ASN A 46 22.84 2.62 -32.13
C ASN A 46 23.03 4.12 -31.94
N LEU A 47 24.20 4.63 -32.36
CA LEU A 47 24.47 6.07 -32.34
C LEU A 47 23.64 6.79 -33.40
N GLN A 48 23.55 6.22 -34.63
CA GLN A 48 22.71 6.73 -35.70
C GLN A 48 21.21 6.79 -35.29
N LEU A 49 20.72 5.78 -34.57
CA LEU A 49 19.36 5.77 -34.05
C LEU A 49 19.09 6.97 -33.12
N ILE A 50 20.03 7.26 -32.22
CA ILE A 50 19.91 8.39 -31.27
C ILE A 50 20.00 9.73 -32.00
N GLU A 51 20.93 9.86 -32.96
CA GLU A 51 21.08 11.05 -33.81
C GLU A 51 19.81 11.29 -34.65
N LYS A 52 19.21 10.25 -35.23
CA LYS A 52 17.93 10.32 -35.95
C LYS A 52 16.79 10.78 -35.03
N ALA A 53 16.71 10.21 -33.80
CA ALA A 53 15.68 10.59 -32.84
C ALA A 53 15.81 12.06 -32.39
N TYR A 54 17.06 12.54 -32.21
CA TYR A 54 17.31 13.95 -31.91
C TYR A 54 16.89 14.87 -33.08
N ALA A 55 17.29 14.55 -34.31
CA ALA A 55 16.95 15.34 -35.49
C ALA A 55 15.42 15.44 -35.64
N PHE A 56 14.71 14.35 -35.43
CA PHE A 56 13.24 14.33 -35.48
C PHE A 56 12.63 15.19 -34.35
N ALA A 57 13.08 15.03 -33.10
CA ALA A 57 12.58 15.82 -31.97
C ALA A 57 12.90 17.33 -32.15
N HIS A 58 14.08 17.68 -32.66
CA HIS A 58 14.48 19.04 -32.93
C HIS A 58 13.54 19.72 -33.94
N GLU A 59 13.22 19.07 -35.06
CA GLU A 59 12.30 19.61 -36.05
C GLU A 59 10.87 19.69 -35.49
N ALA A 60 10.43 18.69 -34.73
CA ALA A 60 9.11 18.66 -34.11
C ALA A 60 8.88 19.81 -33.10
N HIS A 61 9.90 20.20 -32.35
CA HIS A 61 9.82 21.23 -31.31
C HIS A 61 10.44 22.57 -31.69
N LYS A 62 10.75 22.80 -33.00
CA LYS A 62 11.51 23.93 -33.54
C LYS A 62 11.02 25.30 -33.06
N ASP A 63 9.69 25.49 -33.04
CA ASP A 63 9.06 26.78 -32.71
C ASP A 63 8.61 26.84 -31.23
N GLN A 64 8.83 25.79 -30.48
CA GLN A 64 8.37 25.71 -29.10
C GLN A 64 9.42 26.25 -28.11
N LYS A 65 8.92 27.01 -27.13
CA LYS A 65 9.74 27.54 -26.00
C LYS A 65 9.17 27.14 -24.68
N ARG A 66 10.05 26.85 -23.74
CA ARG A 66 9.70 26.63 -22.35
C ARG A 66 9.33 27.94 -21.64
N LYS A 67 8.75 27.86 -20.45
CA LYS A 67 8.47 29.03 -19.58
C LYS A 67 9.72 29.79 -19.15
N SER A 68 10.89 29.15 -19.21
CA SER A 68 12.19 29.78 -19.03
C SER A 68 12.57 30.73 -20.19
N GLY A 69 11.88 30.64 -21.33
CA GLY A 69 12.24 31.33 -22.58
C GLY A 69 13.21 30.54 -23.46
N GLU A 70 13.77 29.47 -22.97
CA GLU A 70 14.70 28.58 -23.69
C GLU A 70 13.96 27.72 -24.76
N PRO A 71 14.63 27.34 -25.88
CA PRO A 71 14.09 26.38 -26.82
C PRO A 71 13.71 25.05 -26.15
N TYR A 72 12.64 24.41 -26.62
CA TYR A 72 12.16 23.15 -26.02
C TYR A 72 13.15 22.00 -26.18
N GLU A 73 13.95 22.02 -27.25
CA GLU A 73 15.00 21.01 -27.50
C GLU A 73 15.99 20.82 -26.34
N ILE A 74 16.28 21.88 -25.59
CA ILE A 74 17.13 21.80 -24.40
C ILE A 74 16.57 20.81 -23.39
N HIS A 75 15.23 20.75 -23.27
CA HIS A 75 14.59 19.79 -22.36
C HIS A 75 14.84 18.34 -22.78
N VAL A 76 14.58 18.01 -24.04
CA VAL A 76 14.73 16.63 -24.51
C VAL A 76 16.19 16.17 -24.50
N ILE A 77 17.14 17.07 -24.76
CA ILE A 77 18.59 16.81 -24.61
C ILE A 77 18.94 16.51 -23.15
N GLN A 78 18.44 17.32 -22.21
CA GLN A 78 18.71 17.10 -20.77
C GLN A 78 18.10 15.78 -20.28
N VAL A 79 16.92 15.41 -20.75
CA VAL A 79 16.30 14.11 -20.44
C VAL A 79 17.16 12.98 -20.99
N ALA A 80 17.64 13.08 -22.22
CA ALA A 80 18.53 12.11 -22.83
C ALA A 80 19.88 11.99 -22.08
N ASP A 81 20.49 13.11 -21.65
CA ASP A 81 21.73 13.11 -20.88
C ASP A 81 21.54 12.45 -19.48
N ILE A 82 20.39 12.69 -18.83
CA ILE A 82 20.05 12.01 -17.57
C ILE A 82 19.93 10.50 -17.81
N LEU A 83 19.24 10.06 -18.87
CA LEU A 83 19.14 8.65 -19.25
C LEU A 83 20.52 8.05 -19.59
N ALA A 84 21.38 8.82 -20.27
CA ALA A 84 22.75 8.43 -20.57
C ALA A 84 23.59 8.26 -19.30
N SER A 85 23.40 9.14 -18.30
CA SER A 85 24.08 9.01 -16.99
C SER A 85 23.69 7.73 -16.25
N LEU A 86 22.48 7.25 -16.47
CA LEU A 86 22.01 5.94 -15.99
C LEU A 86 22.49 4.77 -16.85
N HIS A 87 23.17 5.03 -17.96
CA HIS A 87 23.61 4.04 -18.95
C HIS A 87 22.43 3.26 -19.59
N CYS A 88 21.34 3.95 -19.89
CA CYS A 88 20.18 3.36 -20.54
C CYS A 88 20.49 2.88 -21.97
N SER A 89 19.66 1.95 -22.48
CA SER A 89 19.79 1.41 -23.83
C SER A 89 19.55 2.47 -24.92
N PRO A 90 20.07 2.28 -26.13
CA PRO A 90 19.88 3.22 -27.24
C PRO A 90 18.40 3.54 -27.53
N LYS A 91 17.53 2.53 -27.48
CA LYS A 91 16.09 2.68 -27.69
C LYS A 91 15.43 3.49 -26.58
N THR A 92 15.86 3.32 -25.32
CA THR A 92 15.37 4.09 -24.19
C THR A 92 15.76 5.58 -24.32
N ILE A 93 16.99 5.85 -24.76
CA ILE A 93 17.47 7.23 -24.98
C ILE A 93 16.71 7.87 -26.14
N ALA A 94 16.52 7.14 -27.25
CA ALA A 94 15.72 7.61 -28.39
C ALA A 94 14.29 7.91 -27.98
N ALA A 95 13.62 7.03 -27.21
CA ALA A 95 12.29 7.28 -26.68
C ALA A 95 12.28 8.47 -25.70
N GLY A 96 13.36 8.71 -24.94
CA GLY A 96 13.52 9.89 -24.09
C GLY A 96 13.65 11.19 -24.86
N LEU A 97 14.29 11.18 -26.05
CA LEU A 97 14.32 12.34 -26.95
C LEU A 97 12.94 12.64 -27.56
N LEU A 98 12.14 11.60 -27.81
CA LEU A 98 10.84 11.68 -28.49
C LEU A 98 9.63 11.79 -27.55
N HIS A 99 9.83 11.75 -26.21
CA HIS A 99 8.76 11.48 -25.23
C HIS A 99 7.60 12.47 -25.25
N ASP A 100 7.83 13.73 -25.60
CA ASP A 100 6.81 14.78 -25.66
C ASP A 100 6.30 15.07 -27.09
N THR A 101 6.87 14.42 -28.13
CA THR A 101 6.52 14.73 -29.54
C THR A 101 5.07 14.39 -29.87
N VAL A 102 4.51 13.30 -29.33
CA VAL A 102 3.11 12.89 -29.52
C VAL A 102 2.15 13.71 -28.66
N GLU A 103 2.64 14.30 -27.55
CA GLU A 103 1.81 15.10 -26.65
C GLU A 103 1.73 16.58 -27.09
N ASP A 104 2.86 17.15 -27.48
CA ASP A 104 3.04 18.59 -27.64
C ASP A 104 3.18 19.03 -29.10
N CYS A 105 3.25 18.11 -30.09
CA CYS A 105 3.42 18.46 -31.50
C CYS A 105 2.26 17.97 -32.36
N ASP A 106 1.65 18.88 -33.09
CA ASP A 106 0.54 18.57 -34.00
C ASP A 106 1.02 17.70 -35.17
N GLY A 107 0.24 16.68 -35.53
CA GLY A 107 0.49 15.80 -36.66
C GLY A 107 1.46 14.65 -36.43
N ILE A 108 2.07 14.54 -35.24
CA ILE A 108 2.89 13.37 -34.84
C ILE A 108 2.04 12.40 -34.05
N THR A 109 1.87 11.19 -34.61
CA THR A 109 1.06 10.14 -34.03
C THR A 109 1.92 8.93 -33.64
N TYR A 110 1.30 7.95 -32.97
CA TYR A 110 1.92 6.65 -32.70
C TYR A 110 2.41 5.97 -33.98
N GLU A 111 1.58 5.99 -35.05
CA GLU A 111 1.87 5.38 -36.33
C GLU A 111 3.09 6.04 -36.99
N THR A 112 3.21 7.37 -36.92
CA THR A 112 4.37 8.12 -37.40
C THR A 112 5.66 7.64 -36.72
N LEU A 113 5.65 7.46 -35.39
CA LEU A 113 6.83 6.99 -34.67
C LEU A 113 7.12 5.51 -34.92
N GLN A 114 6.10 4.70 -35.18
CA GLN A 114 6.23 3.30 -35.52
C GLN A 114 6.91 3.12 -36.89
N GLU A 115 6.51 3.90 -37.89
CA GLU A 115 7.07 3.87 -39.24
C GLU A 115 8.49 4.40 -39.28
N GLU A 116 8.78 5.51 -38.58
CA GLU A 116 10.08 6.17 -38.59
C GLU A 116 11.14 5.43 -37.76
N PHE A 117 10.75 4.79 -36.66
CA PHE A 117 11.70 4.20 -35.72
C PHE A 117 11.47 2.71 -35.49
N SER A 118 10.47 2.35 -34.70
CA SER A 118 10.04 0.96 -34.47
C SER A 118 8.81 0.94 -33.57
N THR A 119 8.07 -0.18 -33.59
CA THR A 119 6.95 -0.43 -32.65
C THR A 119 7.39 -0.29 -31.21
N GLU A 120 8.58 -0.79 -30.83
CA GLU A 120 9.09 -0.73 -29.45
C GLU A 120 9.32 0.71 -28.97
N ILE A 121 9.86 1.60 -29.82
CA ILE A 121 10.05 3.01 -29.45
C ILE A 121 8.72 3.73 -29.39
N ALA A 122 7.82 3.48 -30.34
CA ALA A 122 6.47 4.06 -30.36
C ALA A 122 5.68 3.64 -29.11
N ASP A 123 5.73 2.38 -28.71
CA ASP A 123 5.10 1.85 -27.47
C ASP A 123 5.62 2.56 -26.22
N LEU A 124 6.94 2.77 -26.12
CA LEU A 124 7.54 3.49 -24.99
C LEU A 124 7.05 4.94 -24.93
N VAL A 125 7.06 5.67 -26.04
CA VAL A 125 6.61 7.05 -26.10
C VAL A 125 5.12 7.15 -25.79
N GLU A 126 4.29 6.27 -26.37
CA GLU A 126 2.86 6.25 -26.13
C GLU A 126 2.55 5.96 -24.64
N ALA A 127 3.28 5.02 -24.04
CA ALA A 127 3.11 4.71 -22.62
C ALA A 127 3.46 5.90 -21.71
N VAL A 128 4.51 6.67 -22.03
CA VAL A 128 4.86 7.91 -21.32
C VAL A 128 3.78 8.99 -21.50
N THR A 129 3.27 9.18 -22.70
CA THR A 129 2.22 10.16 -23.07
C THR A 129 0.88 9.85 -22.39
N LYS A 130 0.44 8.58 -22.37
CA LYS A 130 -0.82 8.15 -21.73
C LYS A 130 -0.88 8.41 -20.23
N ILE A 131 0.26 8.53 -19.58
CA ILE A 131 0.35 8.91 -18.17
C ILE A 131 -0.04 10.41 -17.99
N GLY A 132 0.22 11.27 -18.97
CA GLY A 132 -0.09 12.71 -18.92
C GLY A 132 -1.55 13.05 -19.19
N LYS A 133 -2.23 12.29 -20.05
CA LYS A 133 -3.59 12.60 -20.54
C LYS A 133 -4.66 11.87 -19.73
N LEU A 134 -5.39 12.60 -18.87
CA LEU A 134 -6.62 12.14 -18.24
C LEU A 134 -7.82 12.99 -18.65
N ASN A 135 -8.90 12.31 -19.04
CA ASN A 135 -10.18 12.94 -19.35
C ASN A 135 -10.76 13.67 -18.12
N LYS A 136 -11.44 14.79 -18.36
CA LYS A 136 -11.91 15.81 -17.42
C LYS A 136 -13.07 15.40 -16.48
N GLU A 137 -13.31 14.12 -16.23
CA GLU A 137 -14.56 13.66 -15.56
C GLU A 137 -14.47 13.40 -14.05
N PHE A 138 -13.36 13.74 -13.38
CA PHE A 138 -13.25 13.53 -11.94
C PHE A 138 -13.78 14.71 -11.14
N LYS A 139 -14.62 14.43 -10.14
CA LYS A 139 -15.24 15.43 -9.26
C LYS A 139 -14.30 15.97 -8.18
N ASP A 140 -13.23 15.25 -7.84
CA ASP A 140 -12.26 15.63 -6.80
C ASP A 140 -10.81 15.54 -7.31
N GLU A 141 -10.00 16.55 -6.98
CA GLU A 141 -8.56 16.62 -7.35
C GLU A 141 -7.76 15.46 -6.78
N LYS A 142 -8.15 14.90 -5.63
CA LYS A 142 -7.48 13.74 -5.02
C LYS A 142 -7.72 12.47 -5.80
N GLU A 143 -8.94 12.26 -6.27
CA GLU A 143 -9.32 11.11 -7.09
C GLU A 143 -8.63 11.18 -8.46
N TYR A 144 -8.55 12.37 -9.06
CA TYR A 144 -7.78 12.63 -10.28
C TYR A 144 -6.29 12.27 -10.11
N GLN A 145 -5.65 12.72 -9.01
CA GLN A 145 -4.25 12.38 -8.72
C GLN A 145 -4.06 10.89 -8.50
N ALA A 146 -4.94 10.24 -7.74
CA ALA A 146 -4.89 8.81 -7.49
C ALA A 146 -5.00 7.99 -8.79
N SER A 147 -5.89 8.38 -9.70
CA SER A 147 -6.06 7.74 -11.00
C SER A 147 -4.83 7.94 -11.91
N ASN A 148 -4.21 9.12 -11.89
CA ASN A 148 -2.95 9.39 -12.62
C ASN A 148 -1.82 8.51 -12.11
N HIS A 149 -1.66 8.43 -10.80
CA HIS A 149 -0.64 7.56 -10.20
C HIS A 149 -0.90 6.08 -10.52
N ARG A 150 -2.17 5.63 -10.49
CA ARG A 150 -2.53 4.27 -10.90
C ARG A 150 -2.09 3.96 -12.33
N LYS A 151 -2.35 4.86 -13.29
CA LYS A 151 -1.91 4.68 -14.68
C LYS A 151 -0.38 4.66 -14.81
N LEU A 152 0.31 5.54 -14.09
CA LEU A 152 1.78 5.54 -14.03
C LEU A 152 2.30 4.15 -13.61
N PHE A 153 1.71 3.61 -12.58
CA PHE A 153 2.13 2.33 -12.05
C PHE A 153 1.77 1.15 -12.98
N ILE A 154 0.62 1.18 -13.64
CA ILE A 154 0.25 0.17 -14.65
C ILE A 154 1.21 0.21 -15.83
N ALA A 155 1.56 1.39 -16.32
CA ALA A 155 2.54 1.54 -17.39
C ALA A 155 3.94 1.04 -16.98
N MET A 156 4.36 1.36 -15.75
CA MET A 156 5.59 0.83 -15.15
C MET A 156 5.61 -0.71 -15.11
N ALA A 157 4.47 -1.31 -14.74
CA ALA A 157 4.35 -2.76 -14.62
C ALA A 157 4.53 -3.48 -15.96
N LYS A 158 4.27 -2.81 -17.07
CA LYS A 158 4.47 -3.32 -18.43
C LYS A 158 5.92 -3.20 -18.88
N ASP A 159 6.52 -2.03 -18.67
CA ASP A 159 7.91 -1.77 -19.06
C ASP A 159 8.58 -0.75 -18.12
N ILE A 160 9.65 -1.18 -17.46
CA ILE A 160 10.41 -0.35 -16.52
C ILE A 160 11.06 0.87 -17.18
N ARG A 161 11.33 0.82 -18.47
CA ARG A 161 11.96 1.93 -19.22
C ARG A 161 11.07 3.17 -19.23
N VAL A 162 9.75 2.99 -19.22
CA VAL A 162 8.76 4.07 -19.15
C VAL A 162 8.99 4.94 -17.90
N ILE A 163 9.23 4.30 -16.74
CA ILE A 163 9.48 5.07 -15.51
C ILE A 163 10.84 5.73 -15.50
N LEU A 164 11.88 5.13 -16.11
CA LEU A 164 13.20 5.76 -16.23
C LEU A 164 13.11 7.06 -17.04
N ILE A 165 12.36 7.05 -18.17
CA ILE A 165 12.09 8.25 -18.95
C ILE A 165 11.32 9.27 -18.12
N LYS A 166 10.24 8.86 -17.43
CA LYS A 166 9.40 9.77 -16.64
C LYS A 166 10.12 10.34 -15.42
N LEU A 167 11.00 9.57 -14.78
CA LEU A 167 11.87 10.08 -13.71
C LEU A 167 12.89 11.09 -14.22
N SER A 168 13.44 10.88 -15.41
CA SER A 168 14.39 11.81 -16.05
C SER A 168 13.72 13.11 -16.46
N ASP A 169 12.52 13.04 -17.05
CA ASP A 169 11.64 14.19 -17.32
C ASP A 169 11.34 14.95 -16.01
N ARG A 170 10.88 14.25 -14.97
CA ARG A 170 10.57 14.85 -13.66
C ARG A 170 11.79 15.53 -13.04
N LEU A 171 12.96 14.92 -13.11
CA LEU A 171 14.18 15.51 -12.57
C LEU A 171 14.55 16.80 -13.29
N HIS A 172 14.49 16.83 -14.63
CA HIS A 172 14.75 18.06 -15.36
C HIS A 172 13.69 19.14 -15.08
N ASN A 173 12.42 18.77 -14.99
CA ASN A 173 11.35 19.68 -14.59
C ASN A 173 11.55 20.25 -13.18
N MET A 174 12.09 19.48 -12.23
CA MET A 174 12.43 19.94 -10.90
C MET A 174 13.64 20.90 -10.90
N ARG A 175 14.63 20.67 -11.76
CA ARG A 175 15.80 21.59 -11.93
C ARG A 175 15.39 22.96 -12.46
N THR A 176 14.32 23.02 -13.27
CA THR A 176 13.80 24.24 -13.88
C THR A 176 12.52 24.78 -13.22
N LEU A 177 12.17 24.27 -12.03
CA LEU A 177 10.90 24.56 -11.36
C LEU A 177 10.74 26.03 -10.94
N GLN A 178 11.84 26.77 -10.82
CA GLN A 178 11.87 28.20 -10.49
C GLN A 178 11.06 29.09 -11.47
N TYR A 179 10.85 28.66 -12.68
CA TYR A 179 10.08 29.39 -13.70
C TYR A 179 8.56 29.16 -13.63
N GLN A 180 8.10 28.35 -12.67
CA GLN A 180 6.67 28.13 -12.42
C GLN A 180 6.15 29.04 -11.30
N SER A 181 4.82 29.25 -11.24
CA SER A 181 4.19 29.98 -10.14
C SER A 181 4.35 29.23 -8.81
N GLU A 182 4.43 29.95 -7.68
CA GLU A 182 4.65 29.36 -6.37
C GLU A 182 3.65 28.24 -5.99
N PRO A 183 2.32 28.38 -6.22
CA PRO A 183 1.38 27.28 -5.95
C PRO A 183 1.70 26.01 -6.78
N LYS A 184 2.10 26.22 -8.05
CA LYS A 184 2.47 25.09 -8.94
C LYS A 184 3.81 24.47 -8.52
N GLN A 185 4.77 25.28 -8.05
CA GLN A 185 6.03 24.81 -7.49
C GLN A 185 5.76 23.87 -6.30
N LYS A 186 4.95 24.31 -5.33
CA LYS A 186 4.60 23.51 -4.13
C LYS A 186 3.86 22.22 -4.50
N LYS A 187 2.92 22.28 -5.46
CA LYS A 187 2.19 21.10 -5.93
C LYS A 187 3.12 20.05 -6.54
N ILE A 188 3.96 20.46 -7.49
CA ILE A 188 4.91 19.57 -8.19
C ILE A 188 5.96 19.02 -7.21
N ALA A 189 6.51 19.85 -6.32
CA ALA A 189 7.49 19.44 -5.33
C ALA A 189 6.89 18.42 -4.34
N LYS A 190 5.64 18.60 -3.91
CA LYS A 190 4.94 17.66 -3.03
C LYS A 190 4.73 16.31 -3.71
N GLU A 191 4.23 16.31 -4.95
CA GLU A 191 4.06 15.10 -5.74
C GLU A 191 5.39 14.37 -5.95
N THR A 192 6.45 15.12 -6.28
CA THR A 192 7.79 14.57 -6.49
C THR A 192 8.32 13.89 -5.22
N LEU A 193 8.16 14.53 -4.07
CA LEU A 193 8.62 13.98 -2.78
C LEU A 193 7.80 12.76 -2.34
N GLN A 194 6.50 12.74 -2.65
CA GLN A 194 5.57 11.69 -2.22
C GLN A 194 5.51 10.49 -3.16
N VAL A 195 5.85 10.64 -4.44
CA VAL A 195 5.69 9.58 -5.45
C VAL A 195 7.01 9.28 -6.16
N TYR A 196 7.61 10.25 -6.84
CA TYR A 196 8.77 10.01 -7.72
C TYR A 196 10.06 9.69 -6.96
N ALA A 197 10.37 10.40 -5.89
CA ALA A 197 11.57 10.14 -5.10
C ALA A 197 11.56 8.75 -4.43
N PRO A 198 10.45 8.27 -3.85
CA PRO A 198 10.33 6.90 -3.38
C PRO A 198 10.44 5.83 -4.49
N ILE A 199 9.90 6.08 -5.68
CA ILE A 199 10.09 5.19 -6.82
C ILE A 199 11.56 5.09 -7.20
N ALA A 200 12.26 6.23 -7.34
CA ALA A 200 13.70 6.25 -7.61
C ALA A 200 14.49 5.50 -6.51
N HIS A 201 14.09 5.63 -5.24
CA HIS A 201 14.67 4.87 -4.14
C HIS A 201 14.46 3.36 -4.29
N ARG A 202 13.26 2.95 -4.68
CA ARG A 202 12.91 1.53 -4.86
C ARG A 202 13.66 0.91 -6.03
N LEU A 203 13.88 1.69 -7.09
CA LEU A 203 14.70 1.30 -8.24
C LEU A 203 16.22 1.33 -7.96
N GLY A 204 16.63 1.75 -6.76
CA GLY A 204 18.02 1.83 -6.37
C GLY A 204 18.78 3.02 -6.95
N ILE A 205 18.13 3.95 -7.67
CA ILE A 205 18.74 5.12 -8.31
C ILE A 205 18.98 6.20 -7.25
N SER A 206 20.06 6.03 -6.46
CA SER A 206 20.31 6.87 -5.29
C SER A 206 20.61 8.32 -5.64
N GLU A 207 21.34 8.58 -6.72
CA GLU A 207 21.69 9.95 -7.14
C GLU A 207 20.43 10.75 -7.48
N MET A 208 19.58 10.20 -8.36
CA MET A 208 18.33 10.83 -8.76
C MET A 208 17.36 11.02 -7.59
N LYS A 209 17.19 10.00 -6.75
CA LYS A 209 16.37 10.06 -5.53
C LYS A 209 16.80 11.22 -4.64
N ASN A 210 18.09 11.35 -4.39
CA ASN A 210 18.63 12.38 -3.50
C ASN A 210 18.44 13.78 -4.07
N GLU A 211 18.65 13.96 -5.38
CA GLU A 211 18.46 15.25 -6.05
C GLU A 211 16.96 15.64 -6.07
N LEU A 212 16.06 14.68 -6.36
CA LEU A 212 14.61 14.92 -6.30
C LEU A 212 14.13 15.30 -4.89
N GLU A 213 14.66 14.63 -3.85
CA GLU A 213 14.34 14.97 -2.45
C GLU A 213 14.86 16.37 -2.07
N ASP A 214 16.10 16.72 -2.40
CA ASP A 214 16.70 18.00 -2.04
C ASP A 214 16.03 19.18 -2.79
N LEU A 215 15.71 19.01 -4.09
CA LEU A 215 14.95 19.99 -4.85
C LEU A 215 13.52 20.15 -4.31
N SER A 216 12.84 19.06 -3.99
CA SER A 216 11.51 19.13 -3.39
C SER A 216 11.53 19.83 -2.04
N PHE A 217 12.53 19.54 -1.20
CA PHE A 217 12.72 20.16 0.10
C PHE A 217 12.93 21.68 -0.01
N LYS A 218 13.72 22.11 -0.99
CA LYS A 218 13.96 23.54 -1.29
C LYS A 218 12.66 24.31 -1.56
N TYR A 219 11.73 23.74 -2.32
CA TYR A 219 10.47 24.42 -2.69
C TYR A 219 9.36 24.26 -1.66
N LEU A 220 9.34 23.16 -0.90
CA LEU A 220 8.31 22.93 0.12
C LEU A 220 8.62 23.64 1.44
N TYR A 221 9.88 23.68 1.83
CA TYR A 221 10.33 24.21 3.13
C TYR A 221 11.57 25.10 2.99
N PRO A 222 11.48 26.23 2.26
CA PRO A 222 12.65 27.05 1.90
C PRO A 222 13.43 27.57 3.10
N GLU A 223 12.78 27.96 4.19
CA GLU A 223 13.45 28.43 5.40
C GLU A 223 14.29 27.32 6.04
N LYS A 224 13.70 26.14 6.19
CA LYS A 224 14.38 24.96 6.77
C LYS A 224 15.54 24.48 5.89
N TYR A 225 15.33 24.51 4.57
CA TYR A 225 16.37 24.19 3.60
C TYR A 225 17.57 25.14 3.74
N ASN A 226 17.34 26.45 3.77
CA ASN A 226 18.38 27.46 3.92
C ASN A 226 19.08 27.36 5.28
N SER A 227 18.34 27.10 6.36
CA SER A 227 18.94 26.90 7.69
C SER A 227 19.91 25.71 7.69
N ILE A 228 19.50 24.55 7.17
CA ILE A 228 20.38 23.37 7.10
C ILE A 228 21.55 23.59 6.15
N LYS A 229 21.33 24.25 5.01
CA LYS A 229 22.40 24.60 4.06
C LYS A 229 23.48 25.47 4.74
N ASN A 230 23.09 26.47 5.50
CA ASN A 230 24.02 27.34 6.23
C ASN A 230 24.78 26.58 7.32
N LEU A 231 24.08 25.76 8.13
CA LEU A 231 24.69 24.91 9.16
C LEU A 231 25.72 23.91 8.58
N VAL A 232 25.46 23.38 7.38
CA VAL A 232 26.41 22.52 6.68
C VAL A 232 27.62 23.35 6.19
N ALA A 233 27.37 24.50 5.57
CA ALA A 233 28.41 25.37 5.01
C ALA A 233 29.35 25.94 6.08
N GLU A 234 28.83 26.37 7.22
CA GLU A 234 29.65 26.92 8.34
C GLU A 234 30.73 25.96 8.84
N ARG A 235 30.47 24.67 8.75
CA ARG A 235 31.40 23.64 9.23
C ARG A 235 32.09 22.85 8.12
N GLU A 236 31.89 23.26 6.87
CA GLU A 236 32.40 22.51 5.71
C GLU A 236 33.91 22.48 5.62
N SER A 237 34.59 23.63 5.84
CA SER A 237 36.04 23.72 5.73
C SER A 237 36.77 22.89 6.80
N GLU A 238 36.32 22.95 8.05
CA GLU A 238 36.91 22.19 9.15
C GLU A 238 36.69 20.69 8.97
N ARG A 239 35.50 20.30 8.54
CA ARG A 239 35.15 18.90 8.30
C ARG A 239 35.85 18.31 7.10
N ASN A 240 36.00 19.07 6.02
CA ASN A 240 36.72 18.60 4.83
C ASN A 240 38.19 18.31 5.15
N SER A 241 38.86 19.12 5.95
CA SER A 241 40.23 18.84 6.37
C SER A 241 40.32 17.55 7.21
N GLN A 242 39.40 17.34 8.15
CA GLN A 242 39.34 16.13 8.98
C GLN A 242 39.05 14.87 8.14
N VAL A 243 38.17 14.97 7.14
CA VAL A 243 37.88 13.86 6.20
C VAL A 243 39.12 13.54 5.38
N GLN A 244 39.83 14.56 4.85
CA GLN A 244 41.03 14.34 4.05
C GLN A 244 42.18 13.72 4.87
N GLU A 245 42.38 14.16 6.10
CA GLU A 245 43.36 13.56 7.01
C GLU A 245 43.04 12.08 7.27
N THR A 246 41.78 11.77 7.60
CA THR A 246 41.36 10.37 7.83
C THR A 246 41.47 9.52 6.56
N ILE A 247 41.21 10.09 5.38
CA ILE A 247 41.39 9.42 4.09
C ILE A 247 42.87 9.04 3.90
N LEU A 248 43.80 9.97 4.11
CA LEU A 248 45.24 9.75 3.99
C LEU A 248 45.73 8.65 4.95
N ASP A 249 45.21 8.61 6.17
CA ASP A 249 45.51 7.56 7.13
C ASP A 249 45.07 6.19 6.65
N ILE A 250 43.80 6.11 6.12
CA ILE A 250 43.24 4.86 5.59
C ILE A 250 44.01 4.45 4.34
N GLU A 251 44.39 5.36 3.43
CA GLU A 251 45.19 5.08 2.25
C GLU A 251 46.53 4.47 2.64
N THR A 252 47.20 5.04 3.67
CA THR A 252 48.45 4.49 4.18
C THR A 252 48.33 3.05 4.65
N ILE A 253 47.22 2.74 5.33
CA ILE A 253 46.94 1.36 5.78
C ILE A 253 46.72 0.45 4.60
N LEU A 254 45.85 0.83 3.64
CA LEU A 254 45.50 -0.04 2.50
C LEU A 254 46.67 -0.26 1.53
N ASP A 255 47.52 0.77 1.35
CA ASP A 255 48.73 0.65 0.52
C ASP A 255 49.72 -0.35 1.12
N GLN A 256 49.84 -0.40 2.46
CA GLN A 256 50.70 -1.38 3.15
C GLN A 256 50.30 -2.82 2.83
N TYR A 257 48.99 -3.09 2.67
CA TYR A 257 48.45 -4.41 2.37
C TYR A 257 48.24 -4.67 0.86
N ARG A 258 48.54 -3.66 0.00
CA ARG A 258 48.43 -3.74 -1.47
C ARG A 258 47.04 -4.10 -1.98
N ILE A 259 46.00 -3.67 -1.28
CA ILE A 259 44.62 -3.86 -1.71
C ILE A 259 44.30 -2.78 -2.75
N PRO A 260 43.68 -3.13 -3.91
CA PRO A 260 43.22 -2.13 -4.85
C PRO A 260 42.01 -1.43 -4.28
N TYR A 261 42.04 -0.09 -4.26
CA TYR A 261 40.95 0.71 -3.73
C TYR A 261 40.81 2.05 -4.46
N ARG A 262 39.65 2.63 -4.27
CA ARG A 262 39.32 4.02 -4.59
C ARG A 262 38.57 4.59 -3.39
N ILE A 263 39.08 5.65 -2.77
CA ILE A 263 38.55 6.23 -1.55
C ILE A 263 38.15 7.68 -1.78
N PHE A 264 37.01 8.10 -1.22
CA PHE A 264 36.55 9.50 -1.27
C PHE A 264 35.56 9.82 -0.16
N GLY A 265 35.54 11.11 0.22
CA GLY A 265 34.56 11.63 1.17
C GLY A 265 33.19 11.83 0.52
N ARG A 266 32.14 11.60 1.27
CA ARG A 266 30.75 11.83 0.86
C ARG A 266 30.03 12.70 1.86
N SER A 267 29.48 13.83 1.39
CA SER A 267 28.56 14.66 2.18
C SER A 267 27.13 14.11 2.12
N LYS A 268 26.40 14.28 3.19
CA LYS A 268 25.01 13.84 3.27
C LYS A 268 24.07 14.89 2.66
N HIS A 269 23.01 14.43 1.97
CA HIS A 269 22.00 15.28 1.34
C HIS A 269 21.15 16.01 2.39
N PHE A 270 20.74 17.26 2.08
CA PHE A 270 20.04 18.16 3.00
C PHE A 270 18.72 17.60 3.50
N TYR A 271 17.89 17.00 2.60
CA TYR A 271 16.64 16.39 3.01
C TYR A 271 16.85 15.19 3.94
N SER A 272 17.90 14.40 3.72
CA SER A 272 18.25 13.26 4.57
C SER A 272 18.64 13.71 5.98
N ILE A 273 19.30 14.86 6.12
CA ILE A 273 19.61 15.49 7.40
C ILE A 273 18.32 15.94 8.08
N TYR A 274 17.48 16.71 7.36
CA TYR A 274 16.19 17.20 7.85
C TYR A 274 15.29 16.05 8.36
N LYS A 275 15.14 15.00 7.54
CA LYS A 275 14.35 13.83 7.91
C LYS A 275 14.82 13.17 9.19
N LYS A 276 16.14 13.05 9.40
CA LYS A 276 16.69 12.49 10.65
C LYS A 276 16.44 13.40 11.85
N MET A 277 16.55 14.71 11.70
CA MET A 277 16.23 15.67 12.76
C MET A 277 14.77 15.53 13.19
N MET A 278 13.85 15.47 12.21
CA MET A 278 12.41 15.41 12.49
C MET A 278 11.95 14.04 13.02
N THR A 279 12.42 12.93 12.43
CA THR A 279 11.93 11.59 12.80
C THR A 279 12.56 11.02 14.05
N LYS A 280 13.78 11.47 14.41
CA LYS A 280 14.52 11.01 15.60
C LYS A 280 14.63 12.08 16.70
N HIS A 281 13.97 13.24 16.51
CA HIS A 281 14.04 14.38 17.43
C HIS A 281 15.46 14.76 17.83
N LYS A 282 16.41 14.68 16.85
CA LYS A 282 17.82 14.98 17.08
C LYS A 282 18.17 16.40 16.66
N ARG A 283 19.05 17.04 17.42
CA ARG A 283 19.70 18.28 16.98
C ARG A 283 20.69 17.98 15.87
N PHE A 284 21.10 19.00 15.12
CA PHE A 284 22.05 18.87 14.02
C PHE A 284 23.39 18.28 14.48
N GLU A 285 23.87 18.69 15.67
CA GLU A 285 25.14 18.25 16.29
C GLU A 285 25.12 16.75 16.68
N GLU A 286 23.93 16.19 16.93
CA GLU A 286 23.76 14.79 17.31
C GLU A 286 23.71 13.84 16.12
N ILE A 287 23.80 14.36 14.89
CA ILE A 287 23.81 13.55 13.67
C ILE A 287 25.26 13.15 13.37
N LEU A 288 25.67 12.00 13.87
CA LEU A 288 27.03 11.48 13.77
C LEU A 288 27.46 11.05 12.36
N ASP A 289 26.54 10.91 11.42
CA ASP A 289 26.78 10.45 10.06
C ASP A 289 26.64 11.53 8.98
N LEU A 290 27.00 12.77 9.34
CA LEU A 290 27.03 13.89 8.40
C LEU A 290 28.15 13.73 7.37
N GLN A 291 29.22 13.08 7.75
CA GLN A 291 30.36 12.76 6.92
C GLN A 291 30.51 11.25 6.81
N ALA A 292 30.66 10.78 5.60
CA ALA A 292 30.92 9.38 5.32
C ALA A 292 32.16 9.27 4.41
N ILE A 293 32.98 8.27 4.65
CA ILE A 293 34.07 7.87 3.78
C ILE A 293 33.58 6.64 3.01
N ARG A 294 33.78 6.67 1.70
CA ARG A 294 33.45 5.56 0.84
C ARG A 294 34.71 4.93 0.29
N ILE A 295 34.82 3.62 0.41
CA ILE A 295 35.91 2.81 -0.13
C ILE A 295 35.31 1.84 -1.12
N VAL A 296 35.83 1.87 -2.34
CA VAL A 296 35.43 0.99 -3.43
C VAL A 296 36.61 0.12 -3.80
N THR A 297 36.42 -1.19 -3.85
CA THR A 297 37.45 -2.18 -4.15
C THR A 297 36.97 -3.16 -5.24
N ASP A 298 37.79 -4.11 -5.64
CA ASP A 298 37.53 -5.02 -6.75
C ASP A 298 36.72 -6.28 -6.36
N SER A 299 36.82 -6.74 -5.11
CA SER A 299 36.24 -8.02 -4.69
C SER A 299 35.55 -7.97 -3.34
N VAL A 300 34.59 -8.89 -3.12
CA VAL A 300 33.91 -9.06 -1.84
C VAL A 300 34.88 -9.42 -0.72
N THR A 301 35.88 -10.24 -1.02
CA THR A 301 36.92 -10.63 -0.05
C THR A 301 37.65 -9.40 0.45
N HIS A 302 38.12 -8.54 -0.46
CA HIS A 302 38.79 -7.29 -0.08
C HIS A 302 37.85 -6.33 0.71
N CYS A 303 36.55 -6.36 0.47
CA CYS A 303 35.62 -5.57 1.32
C CYS A 303 35.70 -5.97 2.80
N TYR A 304 35.75 -7.27 3.11
CA TYR A 304 35.87 -7.76 4.49
C TYR A 304 37.28 -7.60 5.04
N GLU A 305 38.32 -7.74 4.23
CA GLU A 305 39.70 -7.46 4.63
C GLU A 305 39.88 -5.97 5.03
N ILE A 306 39.40 -5.05 4.21
CA ILE A 306 39.40 -3.60 4.50
C ILE A 306 38.66 -3.33 5.82
N LEU A 307 37.50 -3.95 6.04
CA LEU A 307 36.76 -3.81 7.28
C LEU A 307 37.60 -4.27 8.47
N GLY A 308 38.31 -5.40 8.34
CA GLY A 308 39.20 -5.93 9.38
C GLY A 308 40.31 -4.94 9.76
N TYR A 309 41.01 -4.38 8.77
CA TYR A 309 42.07 -3.40 8.99
C TYR A 309 41.56 -2.09 9.62
N ILE A 310 40.39 -1.61 9.17
CA ILE A 310 39.73 -0.44 9.74
C ILE A 310 39.38 -0.68 11.20
N HIS A 311 38.79 -1.82 11.55
CA HIS A 311 38.44 -2.14 12.93
C HIS A 311 39.63 -2.44 13.85
N ALA A 312 40.78 -2.85 13.26
CA ALA A 312 42.03 -3.00 14.00
C ALA A 312 42.66 -1.64 14.37
N THR A 313 42.47 -0.62 13.53
CA THR A 313 43.06 0.73 13.71
C THR A 313 42.11 1.69 14.43
N TYR A 314 40.82 1.67 14.04
CA TYR A 314 39.82 2.58 14.57
C TYR A 314 38.81 1.82 15.44
N ARG A 315 38.34 2.43 16.51
CA ARG A 315 37.39 1.79 17.42
C ARG A 315 35.96 1.84 16.86
N PRO A 316 35.32 0.69 16.51
CA PRO A 316 33.95 0.69 16.02
C PRO A 316 32.95 1.00 17.14
N ILE A 317 31.86 1.73 16.81
CA ILE A 317 30.76 2.02 17.72
C ILE A 317 29.82 0.81 17.76
N PRO A 318 29.57 0.20 18.93
CA PRO A 318 28.68 -0.97 19.05
C PRO A 318 27.28 -0.72 18.47
N GLY A 319 26.72 -1.71 17.78
CA GLY A 319 25.37 -1.64 17.17
C GLY A 319 25.27 -0.73 15.92
N ARG A 320 26.40 -0.19 15.42
CA ARG A 320 26.44 0.62 14.22
C ARG A 320 26.98 -0.09 12.98
N PHE A 321 27.46 -1.32 13.13
CA PHE A 321 27.86 -2.16 12.02
C PHE A 321 26.62 -2.73 11.31
N LYS A 322 26.64 -2.71 9.95
CA LYS A 322 25.59 -3.29 9.11
C LYS A 322 26.22 -3.95 7.90
N ASP A 323 25.93 -5.21 7.73
CA ASP A 323 26.38 -6.00 6.59
C ASP A 323 25.25 -6.13 5.56
N TYR A 324 25.28 -5.26 4.57
CA TYR A 324 24.35 -5.33 3.44
C TYR A 324 24.94 -6.11 2.24
N ILE A 325 26.16 -6.68 2.36
CA ILE A 325 26.69 -7.63 1.38
C ILE A 325 26.07 -9.00 1.63
N ALA A 326 26.11 -9.46 2.86
CA ALA A 326 25.49 -10.73 3.27
C ALA A 326 23.96 -10.67 3.23
N MET A 327 23.37 -9.51 3.55
CA MET A 327 21.91 -9.28 3.56
C MET A 327 21.56 -8.06 2.71
N PRO A 328 21.48 -8.18 1.37
CA PRO A 328 21.16 -7.09 0.47
C PRO A 328 19.78 -6.47 0.76
N LYS A 329 19.65 -5.16 0.56
CA LYS A 329 18.35 -4.50 0.64
C LYS A 329 17.46 -4.88 -0.55
N SER A 330 16.14 -4.68 -0.41
CA SER A 330 15.15 -4.97 -1.47
C SER A 330 15.40 -4.22 -2.79
N ASN A 331 16.12 -3.10 -2.74
CA ASN A 331 16.55 -2.34 -3.90
C ASN A 331 17.95 -2.75 -4.42
N MET A 332 18.40 -3.95 -4.10
CA MET A 332 19.71 -4.55 -4.47
C MET A 332 20.93 -3.80 -3.92
N TYR A 333 20.74 -2.86 -2.99
CA TYR A 333 21.85 -2.15 -2.37
C TYR A 333 22.70 -3.08 -1.51
N GLN A 334 24.01 -3.13 -1.79
CA GLN A 334 25.01 -3.90 -1.07
C GLN A 334 26.15 -3.00 -0.64
N SER A 335 26.59 -3.09 0.60
CA SER A 335 27.75 -2.38 1.17
C SER A 335 27.96 -2.84 2.61
N LEU A 336 29.20 -2.83 3.09
CA LEU A 336 29.46 -2.87 4.53
C LEU A 336 29.40 -1.43 5.05
N HIS A 337 28.70 -1.23 6.17
CA HIS A 337 28.65 0.05 6.87
C HIS A 337 29.18 -0.12 8.27
N THR A 338 30.15 0.69 8.63
CA THR A 338 30.62 0.78 10.02
C THR A 338 30.77 2.23 10.42
N THR A 339 30.58 2.50 11.71
CA THR A 339 30.82 3.83 12.28
C THR A 339 31.97 3.70 13.27
N VAL A 340 33.02 4.46 13.05
CA VAL A 340 34.27 4.38 13.84
C VAL A 340 34.60 5.71 14.49
N VAL A 341 35.36 5.65 15.60
CA VAL A 341 35.96 6.80 16.28
C VAL A 341 37.43 6.82 15.96
N VAL A 342 37.92 7.96 15.47
CA VAL A 342 39.36 8.19 15.20
C VAL A 342 40.08 8.45 16.52
N PRO A 343 41.14 7.68 16.86
CA PRO A 343 41.91 7.90 18.06
C PRO A 343 42.56 9.29 18.03
N GLY A 344 42.65 9.93 19.17
CA GLY A 344 43.29 11.26 19.32
C GLY A 344 42.34 12.43 19.02
N SER A 345 41.66 12.47 17.88
CA SER A 345 40.69 13.53 17.54
C SER A 345 39.29 13.30 18.09
N GLY A 346 38.92 12.07 18.39
CA GLY A 346 37.56 11.71 18.81
C GLY A 346 36.49 11.86 17.69
N ASN A 347 36.91 12.17 16.47
CA ASN A 347 36.01 12.34 15.33
C ASN A 347 35.33 11.04 14.96
N ILE A 348 34.05 11.11 14.56
CA ILE A 348 33.22 9.99 14.22
C ILE A 348 32.92 9.99 12.72
N PHE A 349 33.27 8.90 12.03
CA PHE A 349 32.99 8.72 10.61
C PHE A 349 32.17 7.45 10.34
N GLU A 350 31.21 7.56 9.42
CA GLU A 350 30.59 6.39 8.80
C GLU A 350 31.46 5.96 7.60
N ILE A 351 31.94 4.72 7.61
CA ILE A 351 32.72 4.14 6.52
C ILE A 351 31.84 3.14 5.77
N GLN A 352 31.76 3.31 4.44
CA GLN A 352 31.02 2.46 3.53
C GLN A 352 31.99 1.75 2.60
N ILE A 353 31.99 0.40 2.62
CA ILE A 353 32.92 -0.42 1.84
C ILE A 353 32.10 -1.27 0.89
N ARG A 354 32.47 -1.28 -0.40
CA ARG A 354 31.76 -2.03 -1.44
C ARG A 354 32.63 -2.28 -2.66
N THR A 355 32.23 -3.22 -3.52
CA THR A 355 32.91 -3.46 -4.80
C THR A 355 32.50 -2.40 -5.84
N GLU A 356 33.24 -2.33 -6.97
CA GLU A 356 32.90 -1.47 -8.11
C GLU A 356 31.52 -1.78 -8.68
N GLU A 357 31.15 -3.07 -8.76
CA GLU A 357 29.81 -3.50 -9.19
C GLU A 357 28.73 -3.02 -8.23
N MET A 358 28.93 -3.21 -6.92
CA MET A 358 28.01 -2.74 -5.88
C MET A 358 27.89 -1.20 -5.87
N ASP A 359 28.99 -0.48 -6.17
CA ASP A 359 28.99 0.98 -6.29
C ASP A 359 28.14 1.44 -7.46
N SER A 360 28.31 0.80 -8.61
CA SER A 360 27.51 1.07 -9.81
C SER A 360 26.01 0.82 -9.59
N ILE A 361 25.68 -0.33 -8.99
CA ILE A 361 24.28 -0.67 -8.66
C ILE A 361 23.70 0.32 -7.62
N ALA A 362 24.47 0.72 -6.61
CA ALA A 362 23.99 1.65 -5.58
C ALA A 362 23.77 3.08 -6.09
N GLU A 363 24.46 3.53 -7.13
CA GLU A 363 24.30 4.88 -7.71
C GLU A 363 23.26 4.90 -8.85
N LYS A 364 23.31 3.92 -9.77
CA LYS A 364 22.52 3.86 -11.00
C LYS A 364 21.34 2.89 -10.92
N GLY A 365 21.26 2.08 -9.85
CA GLY A 365 20.15 1.15 -9.61
C GLY A 365 20.02 0.06 -10.66
N VAL A 366 18.79 -0.27 -10.97
CA VAL A 366 18.40 -1.32 -11.93
C VAL A 366 19.01 -1.09 -13.32
N ALA A 367 19.20 0.17 -13.73
CA ALA A 367 19.77 0.51 -15.03
C ALA A 367 21.21 0.01 -15.20
N ALA A 368 22.05 0.07 -14.16
CA ALA A 368 23.42 -0.46 -14.19
C ALA A 368 23.48 -1.97 -14.37
N HIS A 369 22.52 -2.69 -13.80
CA HIS A 369 22.44 -4.14 -13.89
C HIS A 369 22.11 -4.64 -15.32
N TRP A 370 21.30 -3.85 -16.05
CA TRP A 370 21.00 -4.14 -17.46
C TRP A 370 22.24 -4.10 -18.35
N LEU A 371 23.03 -3.06 -18.21
CA LEU A 371 24.23 -2.89 -19.02
C LEU A 371 25.29 -3.97 -18.78
N TYR A 372 25.51 -4.35 -17.51
CA TYR A 372 26.49 -5.37 -17.13
C TYR A 372 26.19 -6.74 -17.76
N LYS A 373 24.92 -7.10 -17.94
CA LYS A 373 24.51 -8.36 -18.57
C LYS A 373 24.54 -8.31 -20.08
N GLU A 374 24.19 -7.19 -20.71
CA GLU A 374 24.36 -7.02 -22.17
C GLU A 374 25.83 -7.09 -22.58
N SER A 375 26.73 -6.52 -21.78
CA SER A 375 28.18 -6.54 -22.09
C SER A 375 28.83 -7.91 -21.94
N LYS A 376 28.29 -8.81 -21.10
CA LYS A 376 28.82 -10.20 -20.93
C LYS A 376 28.17 -11.23 -21.84
N GLY A 377 27.34 -10.83 -22.82
CA GLY A 377 26.71 -11.77 -23.76
C GLY A 377 25.64 -12.68 -23.13
N ALA A 378 25.24 -12.42 -21.88
CA ALA A 378 24.23 -13.18 -21.16
C ALA A 378 22.79 -12.60 -21.37
N GLY A 379 22.57 -11.88 -22.46
CA GLY A 379 21.29 -11.27 -22.85
C GLY A 379 20.20 -12.25 -23.33
N GLY A 380 20.26 -13.52 -22.90
CA GLY A 380 19.22 -14.50 -23.17
C GLY A 380 18.12 -14.49 -22.11
N GLU A 381 17.01 -15.22 -22.36
CA GLU A 381 15.84 -15.37 -21.48
C GLU A 381 16.17 -15.62 -20.01
N ALA A 382 17.30 -16.28 -19.69
CA ALA A 382 17.75 -16.52 -18.33
C ALA A 382 18.16 -15.23 -17.58
N GLY A 383 18.72 -14.22 -18.27
CA GLY A 383 19.11 -12.95 -17.68
C GLY A 383 17.91 -12.06 -17.36
N VAL A 384 16.89 -12.10 -18.21
CA VAL A 384 15.60 -11.40 -18.01
C VAL A 384 14.88 -12.02 -16.82
N LYS A 385 14.84 -13.35 -16.72
CA LYS A 385 14.16 -14.07 -15.63
C LYS A 385 14.81 -13.83 -14.25
N GLU A 386 16.14 -13.79 -14.15
CA GLU A 386 16.83 -13.48 -12.89
C GLU A 386 16.58 -12.04 -12.44
N MET A 387 16.44 -11.11 -13.38
CA MET A 387 16.07 -9.73 -13.08
C MET A 387 14.61 -9.62 -12.67
N GLU A 388 13.71 -10.32 -13.34
CA GLU A 388 12.31 -10.42 -12.96
C GLU A 388 12.13 -11.03 -11.57
N ASP A 389 12.98 -11.99 -11.17
CA ASP A 389 12.97 -12.53 -9.81
C ASP A 389 13.50 -11.53 -8.77
N LYS A 390 14.51 -10.73 -9.11
CA LYS A 390 15.01 -9.63 -8.28
C LYS A 390 14.05 -8.46 -8.23
N LEU A 391 13.25 -8.25 -9.28
CA LEU A 391 12.12 -7.31 -9.34
C LEU A 391 10.78 -7.98 -9.02
N SER A 392 10.77 -9.03 -8.22
CA SER A 392 9.54 -9.74 -7.84
C SER A 392 8.46 -8.83 -7.25
N TRP A 393 8.87 -7.77 -6.54
CA TRP A 393 7.97 -6.72 -6.05
C TRP A 393 7.24 -5.99 -7.20
N PHE A 394 7.87 -5.91 -8.37
CA PHE A 394 7.32 -5.29 -9.56
C PHE A 394 6.22 -6.16 -10.20
N ARG A 395 6.41 -7.48 -10.14
CA ARG A 395 5.41 -8.47 -10.57
C ARG A 395 4.23 -8.53 -9.61
N ASP A 396 4.49 -8.48 -8.29
CA ASP A 396 3.42 -8.38 -7.28
C ASP A 396 2.58 -7.13 -7.49
N PHE A 397 3.22 -6.08 -7.93
CA PHE A 397 2.63 -4.81 -8.29
C PHE A 397 1.74 -4.91 -9.54
N SER A 398 2.21 -5.58 -10.60
CA SER A 398 1.43 -5.88 -11.80
C SER A 398 0.15 -6.67 -11.45
N MET A 399 0.25 -7.66 -10.55
CA MET A 399 -0.91 -8.44 -10.11
C MET A 399 -1.94 -7.60 -9.31
N ILE A 400 -1.50 -6.59 -8.56
CA ILE A 400 -2.41 -5.66 -7.88
C ILE A 400 -3.13 -4.75 -8.88
N THR A 401 -2.51 -4.48 -10.03
CA THR A 401 -3.08 -3.63 -11.08
C THR A 401 -4.08 -4.34 -11.97
N ASP A 402 -3.99 -5.67 -12.12
CA ASP A 402 -4.88 -6.47 -12.96
C ASP A 402 -6.22 -6.80 -12.27
N GLU A 403 -6.31 -6.69 -10.94
CA GLU A 403 -7.56 -6.87 -10.22
C GLU A 403 -8.31 -5.52 -10.14
N GLU A 404 -9.54 -5.49 -10.65
CA GLU A 404 -10.49 -4.37 -10.68
C GLU A 404 -10.84 -3.86 -9.29
N SER A 405 -9.95 -3.10 -8.65
CA SER A 405 -10.37 -2.25 -7.54
C SER A 405 -11.03 -0.99 -8.12
N GLU A 406 -12.33 -0.85 -7.94
CA GLU A 406 -13.10 0.29 -8.46
C GLU A 406 -12.71 1.63 -7.81
N ASP A 407 -12.08 1.61 -6.61
CA ASP A 407 -11.71 2.84 -5.87
C ASP A 407 -10.21 3.19 -6.03
N PRO A 408 -9.88 4.27 -6.78
CA PRO A 408 -8.51 4.74 -6.96
C PRO A 408 -7.83 5.18 -5.64
N LEU A 409 -8.60 5.63 -4.63
CA LEU A 409 -8.06 6.08 -3.34
C LEU A 409 -7.66 4.89 -2.46
N GLU A 410 -8.47 3.82 -2.42
CA GLU A 410 -8.11 2.58 -1.73
C GLU A 410 -6.84 1.98 -2.35
N TYR A 411 -6.79 1.90 -3.68
CA TYR A 411 -5.61 1.46 -4.44
C TYR A 411 -4.35 2.24 -4.05
N MET A 412 -4.42 3.59 -4.03
CA MET A 412 -3.29 4.42 -3.64
C MET A 412 -2.87 4.23 -2.19
N SER A 413 -3.81 3.99 -1.27
CA SER A 413 -3.48 3.76 0.15
C SER A 413 -2.73 2.44 0.36
N VAL A 414 -3.14 1.38 -0.32
CA VAL A 414 -2.46 0.07 -0.31
C VAL A 414 -1.07 0.19 -0.91
N LEU A 415 -0.99 0.87 -2.05
CA LEU A 415 0.25 1.09 -2.78
C LEU A 415 1.28 1.89 -1.97
N GLN A 416 0.83 2.99 -1.35
CA GLN A 416 1.70 3.81 -0.49
C GLN A 416 2.26 3.00 0.67
N LYS A 417 1.47 2.14 1.29
CA LYS A 417 1.95 1.25 2.35
C LYS A 417 3.00 0.26 1.85
N ASP A 418 2.75 -0.42 0.75
CA ASP A 418 3.65 -1.45 0.23
C ASP A 418 4.95 -0.88 -0.38
N ILE A 419 4.90 0.32 -0.97
CA ILE A 419 6.07 0.97 -1.59
C ILE A 419 6.90 1.77 -0.58
N PHE A 420 6.28 2.43 0.40
CA PHE A 420 6.92 3.47 1.21
C PHE A 420 7.23 3.04 2.64
N GLU A 421 6.66 1.94 3.15
CA GLU A 421 7.00 1.44 4.48
C GLU A 421 8.35 0.73 4.50
N ALA A 422 9.03 0.80 5.66
CA ALA A 422 10.27 0.08 5.89
C ALA A 422 10.00 -1.43 5.82
N ASN A 423 10.91 -2.21 5.22
CA ASN A 423 10.77 -3.65 5.15
C ASN A 423 11.44 -4.34 6.35
N VAL A 424 10.86 -5.47 6.76
CA VAL A 424 11.48 -6.45 7.66
C VAL A 424 11.97 -7.65 6.83
N TYR A 425 13.10 -8.21 7.23
CA TYR A 425 13.76 -9.32 6.54
C TYR A 425 13.72 -10.55 7.45
N CYS A 426 12.89 -11.52 7.09
CA CYS A 426 12.75 -12.77 7.82
C CYS A 426 13.41 -13.92 7.05
N LEU A 427 13.82 -14.94 7.75
CA LEU A 427 14.51 -16.10 7.19
C LEU A 427 13.58 -17.32 7.17
N THR A 428 13.63 -18.10 6.09
CA THR A 428 13.10 -19.46 6.15
C THR A 428 14.05 -20.37 6.92
N PRO A 429 13.62 -21.54 7.43
CA PRO A 429 14.51 -22.50 8.07
C PRO A 429 15.69 -22.96 7.21
N ARG A 430 15.59 -22.80 5.87
CA ARG A 430 16.66 -23.09 4.91
C ARG A 430 17.58 -21.89 4.64
N GLY A 431 17.46 -20.80 5.40
CA GLY A 431 18.28 -19.60 5.26
C GLY A 431 17.88 -18.65 4.12
N LYS A 432 16.78 -18.90 3.38
CA LYS A 432 16.31 -17.95 2.34
C LYS A 432 15.72 -16.72 3.01
N VAL A 433 16.20 -15.54 2.63
CA VAL A 433 15.70 -14.23 3.10
C VAL A 433 14.41 -13.88 2.39
N ILE A 434 13.38 -13.53 3.15
CA ILE A 434 12.08 -13.05 2.68
C ILE A 434 11.88 -11.61 3.15
N SER A 435 11.66 -10.70 2.21
CA SER A 435 11.37 -9.28 2.49
C SER A 435 9.87 -9.06 2.57
N LEU A 436 9.43 -8.37 3.65
CA LEU A 436 8.02 -8.07 3.93
C LEU A 436 7.89 -6.63 4.39
N PRO A 437 6.73 -5.95 4.20
CA PRO A 437 6.46 -4.65 4.81
C PRO A 437 6.58 -4.69 6.33
N SER A 438 7.00 -3.59 6.95
CA SER A 438 7.07 -3.49 8.41
C SER A 438 5.69 -3.70 9.04
N GLY A 439 5.65 -4.47 10.13
CA GLY A 439 4.40 -4.87 10.78
C GLY A 439 3.73 -6.09 10.17
N SER A 440 4.34 -6.74 9.17
CA SER A 440 3.85 -8.00 8.60
C SER A 440 3.82 -9.13 9.61
N THR A 441 2.95 -10.08 9.33
CA THR A 441 2.62 -11.24 10.17
C THR A 441 3.08 -12.55 9.52
N PRO A 442 3.05 -13.69 10.22
CA PRO A 442 3.29 -14.99 9.64
C PRO A 442 2.39 -15.33 8.44
N ILE A 443 1.18 -14.78 8.38
CA ILE A 443 0.28 -14.94 7.23
C ILE A 443 0.90 -14.24 6.00
N ASP A 444 1.37 -12.99 6.14
CA ASP A 444 2.06 -12.28 5.06
C ASP A 444 3.27 -13.06 4.56
N PHE A 445 4.04 -13.63 5.49
CA PHE A 445 5.21 -14.45 5.18
C PHE A 445 4.81 -15.72 4.40
N ALA A 446 3.74 -16.40 4.78
CA ALA A 446 3.25 -17.60 4.12
C ALA A 446 2.84 -17.32 2.66
N TYR A 447 2.05 -16.27 2.43
CA TYR A 447 1.64 -15.86 1.08
C TYR A 447 2.83 -15.36 0.24
N ARG A 448 3.86 -14.79 0.86
CA ARG A 448 5.07 -14.37 0.17
C ARG A 448 5.92 -15.54 -0.34
N ILE A 449 5.88 -16.69 0.35
CA ILE A 449 6.54 -17.90 -0.12
C ILE A 449 5.77 -18.49 -1.31
N HIS A 450 4.47 -18.78 -1.11
CA HIS A 450 3.60 -19.34 -2.13
C HIS A 450 2.13 -19.22 -1.73
N THR A 451 1.25 -18.94 -2.70
CA THR A 451 -0.21 -18.80 -2.45
C THR A 451 -0.82 -20.04 -1.79
N GLU A 452 -0.41 -21.25 -2.21
CA GLU A 452 -0.92 -22.48 -1.60
C GLU A 452 -0.49 -22.66 -0.15
N ILE A 453 0.74 -22.24 0.21
CA ILE A 453 1.21 -22.26 1.60
C ILE A 453 0.36 -21.30 2.41
N GLY A 454 0.10 -20.09 1.89
CA GLY A 454 -0.79 -19.12 2.50
C GLY A 454 -2.19 -19.68 2.76
N ASN A 455 -2.81 -20.27 1.73
CA ASN A 455 -4.17 -20.85 1.83
C ASN A 455 -4.26 -22.04 2.80
N LYS A 456 -3.18 -22.80 2.96
CA LYS A 456 -3.13 -24.00 3.84
C LYS A 456 -2.56 -23.72 5.22
N THR A 457 -2.25 -22.46 5.55
CA THR A 457 -1.65 -22.05 6.83
C THR A 457 -2.60 -22.32 8.00
N VAL A 458 -2.12 -23.02 9.02
CA VAL A 458 -2.85 -23.29 10.26
C VAL A 458 -2.10 -22.79 11.50
N GLY A 459 -0.82 -22.46 11.38
CA GLY A 459 0.01 -21.97 12.48
C GLY A 459 1.39 -21.52 12.00
N ALA A 460 2.15 -20.94 12.90
CA ALA A 460 3.52 -20.51 12.64
C ALA A 460 4.44 -20.73 13.83
N VAL A 461 5.70 -20.99 13.52
CA VAL A 461 6.81 -21.08 14.49
C VAL A 461 7.79 -19.97 14.16
N VAL A 462 8.10 -19.10 15.11
CA VAL A 462 9.06 -18.01 14.98
C VAL A 462 10.17 -18.22 15.99
N ASN A 463 11.41 -18.27 15.52
CA ASN A 463 12.61 -18.51 16.36
C ASN A 463 12.48 -19.75 17.26
N GLY A 464 11.84 -20.82 16.74
CA GLY A 464 11.64 -22.08 17.48
C GLY A 464 10.41 -22.10 18.40
N ALA A 465 9.68 -21.01 18.59
CA ALA A 465 8.46 -20.93 19.39
C ALA A 465 7.21 -20.85 18.53
N ILE A 466 6.14 -21.56 18.91
CA ILE A 466 4.82 -21.42 18.27
C ILE A 466 4.23 -20.07 18.66
N VAL A 467 3.79 -19.30 17.65
CA VAL A 467 3.23 -17.95 17.84
C VAL A 467 1.86 -17.82 17.18
N PRO A 468 1.01 -16.92 17.68
CA PRO A 468 -0.24 -16.54 17.02
C PRO A 468 0.01 -15.98 15.62
N LEU A 469 -0.92 -16.22 14.69
CA LEU A 469 -0.81 -15.76 13.29
C LEU A 469 -0.84 -14.24 13.12
N ASN A 470 -1.28 -13.49 14.14
CA ASN A 470 -1.28 -12.02 14.17
C ASN A 470 0.00 -11.41 14.77
N THR A 471 0.98 -12.23 15.12
CA THR A 471 2.27 -11.78 15.70
C THR A 471 3.03 -10.93 14.67
N THR A 472 3.53 -9.77 15.08
CA THR A 472 4.36 -8.91 14.22
C THR A 472 5.77 -9.44 14.10
N LEU A 473 6.22 -9.69 12.87
CA LEU A 473 7.56 -10.17 12.55
C LEU A 473 8.62 -9.06 12.62
N LYS A 474 9.84 -9.42 12.99
CA LYS A 474 11.00 -8.54 13.08
C LYS A 474 12.11 -8.99 12.14
N THR A 475 12.98 -8.07 11.76
CA THR A 475 14.18 -8.42 10.97
C THR A 475 15.07 -9.39 11.73
N GLY A 476 15.44 -10.49 11.08
CA GLY A 476 16.24 -11.57 11.66
C GLY A 476 15.43 -12.77 12.16
N ASP A 477 14.09 -12.67 12.21
CA ASP A 477 13.26 -13.78 12.64
C ASP A 477 13.33 -14.96 11.66
N VAL A 478 13.52 -16.16 12.19
CA VAL A 478 13.43 -17.42 11.45
C VAL A 478 12.00 -17.93 11.54
N VAL A 479 11.29 -17.96 10.41
CA VAL A 479 9.85 -18.25 10.37
C VAL A 479 9.60 -19.56 9.63
N SER A 480 8.89 -20.48 10.29
CA SER A 480 8.40 -21.74 9.72
C SER A 480 6.86 -21.74 9.74
N ILE A 481 6.24 -22.01 8.62
CA ILE A 481 4.79 -22.05 8.48
C ILE A 481 4.29 -23.48 8.61
N MET A 482 3.29 -23.68 9.46
CA MET A 482 2.60 -24.95 9.62
C MET A 482 1.40 -24.98 8.68
N THR A 483 1.35 -25.99 7.82
CA THR A 483 0.29 -26.15 6.82
C THR A 483 -0.52 -27.42 7.04
N ASN A 484 -1.82 -27.38 6.69
CA ASN A 484 -2.69 -28.55 6.67
C ASN A 484 -3.38 -28.65 5.31
N ASN A 485 -3.28 -29.81 4.66
CA ASN A 485 -3.93 -30.05 3.37
C ASN A 485 -5.46 -30.01 3.44
N ASN A 486 -6.04 -30.31 4.61
CA ASN A 486 -7.49 -30.28 4.85
C ASN A 486 -7.97 -28.92 5.40
N SER A 487 -7.16 -27.88 5.31
CA SER A 487 -7.59 -26.53 5.73
C SER A 487 -8.74 -26.04 4.83
N ALA A 488 -9.75 -25.42 5.44
CA ALA A 488 -10.86 -24.78 4.73
C ALA A 488 -10.41 -23.53 3.94
N GLY A 489 -9.17 -23.10 4.09
CA GLY A 489 -8.63 -21.90 3.47
C GLY A 489 -8.51 -20.71 4.45
N PRO A 490 -8.20 -19.51 3.92
CA PRO A 490 -8.06 -18.31 4.73
C PRO A 490 -9.41 -17.84 5.30
N SER A 491 -9.40 -17.39 6.55
CA SER A 491 -10.54 -16.74 7.18
C SER A 491 -10.69 -15.29 6.69
N ALA A 492 -11.93 -14.79 6.61
CA ALA A 492 -12.22 -13.39 6.29
C ALA A 492 -11.54 -12.40 7.26
N ASP A 493 -11.35 -12.78 8.52
CA ASP A 493 -10.66 -11.97 9.51
C ASP A 493 -9.17 -11.76 9.21
N TRP A 494 -8.56 -12.63 8.42
CA TRP A 494 -7.16 -12.47 8.02
C TRP A 494 -6.93 -11.19 7.20
N ILE A 495 -7.96 -10.71 6.48
CA ILE A 495 -7.88 -9.43 5.74
C ILE A 495 -7.54 -8.25 6.67
N LYS A 496 -7.99 -8.31 7.93
CA LYS A 496 -7.72 -7.28 8.95
C LYS A 496 -6.32 -7.43 9.57
N ILE A 497 -5.79 -8.66 9.59
CA ILE A 497 -4.52 -9.01 10.24
C ILE A 497 -3.34 -8.72 9.31
N VAL A 498 -3.45 -9.08 8.03
CA VAL A 498 -2.36 -8.95 7.06
C VAL A 498 -2.03 -7.50 6.75
N LYS A 499 -0.73 -7.23 6.55
CA LYS A 499 -0.19 -5.92 6.19
C LYS A 499 0.06 -5.78 4.70
N SER A 500 0.59 -6.84 4.05
CA SER A 500 0.94 -6.77 2.64
C SER A 500 -0.31 -6.75 1.75
N GLY A 501 -0.30 -5.90 0.73
CA GLY A 501 -1.34 -5.86 -0.31
C GLY A 501 -1.45 -7.19 -1.05
N HIS A 502 -0.30 -7.85 -1.29
CA HIS A 502 -0.25 -9.17 -1.92
C HIS A 502 -1.06 -10.23 -1.17
N ALA A 503 -0.82 -10.40 0.15
CA ALA A 503 -1.57 -11.37 0.96
C ALA A 503 -3.07 -11.02 0.98
N ARG A 504 -3.40 -9.73 1.18
CA ARG A 504 -4.78 -9.25 1.22
C ARG A 504 -5.55 -9.59 -0.05
N ASN A 505 -4.96 -9.34 -1.21
CA ASN A 505 -5.60 -9.62 -2.51
C ASN A 505 -5.75 -11.12 -2.74
N LYS A 506 -4.73 -11.93 -2.41
CA LYS A 506 -4.85 -13.40 -2.53
C LYS A 506 -5.95 -13.98 -1.64
N ILE A 507 -6.09 -13.46 -0.42
CA ILE A 507 -7.18 -13.85 0.50
C ILE A 507 -8.53 -13.42 -0.07
N ARG A 508 -8.70 -12.17 -0.53
CA ARG A 508 -9.95 -11.70 -1.16
C ARG A 508 -10.35 -12.56 -2.36
N SER A 509 -9.40 -12.80 -3.26
CA SER A 509 -9.64 -13.62 -4.47
C SER A 509 -10.02 -15.06 -4.11
N PHE A 510 -9.41 -15.64 -3.07
CA PHE A 510 -9.82 -16.98 -2.60
C PHE A 510 -11.24 -16.97 -2.05
N LEU A 511 -11.57 -16.05 -1.17
CA LEU A 511 -12.91 -15.94 -0.56
C LEU A 511 -13.98 -15.67 -1.61
N GLN A 512 -13.73 -14.81 -2.58
CA GLN A 512 -14.65 -14.53 -3.69
C GLN A 512 -14.88 -15.76 -4.57
N LYS A 513 -13.82 -16.53 -4.87
CA LYS A 513 -13.95 -17.80 -5.60
C LYS A 513 -14.75 -18.83 -4.81
N GLN A 514 -14.55 -18.90 -3.50
CA GLN A 514 -15.30 -19.77 -2.61
C GLN A 514 -16.77 -19.37 -2.58
N GLU A 515 -17.08 -18.09 -2.39
CA GLU A 515 -18.45 -17.55 -2.43
C GLU A 515 -19.15 -17.84 -3.77
N THR A 516 -18.43 -17.61 -4.88
CA THR A 516 -18.95 -17.94 -6.22
C THR A 516 -19.24 -19.43 -6.38
N ARG A 517 -18.38 -20.29 -5.82
CA ARG A 517 -18.58 -21.74 -5.86
C ARG A 517 -19.77 -22.18 -5.00
N GLU A 518 -19.85 -21.71 -3.77
CA GLU A 518 -20.97 -21.97 -2.86
C GLU A 518 -22.29 -21.47 -3.48
N ARG A 519 -22.29 -20.29 -4.10
CA ARG A 519 -23.46 -19.76 -4.81
C ARG A 519 -23.87 -20.65 -5.97
N ARG A 520 -22.95 -21.20 -6.77
CA ARG A 520 -23.25 -22.14 -7.85
C ARG A 520 -23.84 -23.44 -7.33
N GLU A 521 -23.30 -23.95 -6.21
CA GLU A 521 -23.84 -25.14 -5.56
C GLU A 521 -25.28 -24.92 -5.06
N LEU A 522 -25.56 -23.74 -4.47
CA LEU A 522 -26.92 -23.36 -4.05
C LEU A 522 -27.87 -23.20 -5.24
N ILE A 523 -27.43 -22.60 -6.35
CA ILE A 523 -28.22 -22.49 -7.57
C ILE A 523 -28.63 -23.91 -8.05
N HIS A 524 -27.65 -24.80 -8.16
CA HIS A 524 -27.91 -26.20 -8.59
C HIS A 524 -28.85 -26.96 -7.65
N GLN A 525 -28.70 -26.77 -6.32
CA GLN A 525 -29.62 -27.33 -5.33
C GLN A 525 -31.05 -26.77 -5.51
N GLY A 526 -31.17 -25.47 -5.73
CA GLY A 526 -32.45 -24.79 -5.97
C GLY A 526 -33.15 -25.30 -7.24
N GLU A 527 -32.40 -25.51 -8.33
CA GLU A 527 -32.88 -26.14 -9.55
C GLU A 527 -33.44 -27.56 -9.28
N GLN A 528 -32.63 -28.38 -8.59
CA GLN A 528 -33.05 -29.76 -8.24
C GLN A 528 -34.29 -29.79 -7.35
N MET A 529 -34.39 -28.84 -6.39
CA MET A 529 -35.60 -28.73 -5.54
C MET A 529 -36.83 -28.38 -6.35
N LEU A 530 -36.74 -27.46 -7.31
CA LEU A 530 -37.84 -27.06 -8.17
C LEU A 530 -38.25 -28.20 -9.11
N GLU A 531 -37.30 -28.92 -9.72
CA GLU A 531 -37.54 -30.08 -10.54
C GLU A 531 -38.23 -31.23 -9.77
N SER A 532 -37.76 -31.50 -8.56
CA SER A 532 -38.31 -32.54 -7.71
C SER A 532 -39.76 -32.25 -7.31
N GLU A 533 -40.07 -30.99 -7.03
CA GLU A 533 -41.40 -30.55 -6.67
C GLU A 533 -42.36 -30.57 -7.91
N ALA A 534 -41.86 -30.22 -9.10
CA ALA A 534 -42.58 -30.34 -10.35
C ALA A 534 -42.98 -31.80 -10.61
N LYS A 535 -42.05 -32.76 -10.41
CA LYS A 535 -42.31 -34.20 -10.54
C LYS A 535 -43.37 -34.68 -9.54
N LYS A 536 -43.34 -34.22 -8.28
CA LYS A 536 -44.35 -34.56 -7.26
C LYS A 536 -45.75 -34.08 -7.64
N ASN A 537 -45.83 -32.91 -8.26
CA ASN A 537 -47.08 -32.30 -8.71
C ASN A 537 -47.54 -32.83 -10.10
N ARG A 538 -46.88 -33.90 -10.63
CA ARG A 538 -47.15 -34.49 -11.96
C ARG A 538 -47.02 -33.49 -13.11
N LEU A 539 -46.18 -32.48 -12.95
CA LEU A 539 -45.82 -31.52 -13.98
C LEU A 539 -44.53 -31.99 -14.68
N ASP A 540 -44.50 -31.85 -16.01
CA ASP A 540 -43.28 -32.16 -16.76
C ASP A 540 -42.18 -31.10 -16.47
N PRO A 541 -41.05 -31.50 -15.90
CA PRO A 541 -39.94 -30.56 -15.62
C PRO A 541 -39.45 -29.79 -16.85
N ALA A 542 -39.57 -30.37 -18.05
CA ALA A 542 -39.21 -29.70 -19.29
C ALA A 542 -40.08 -28.47 -19.61
N GLN A 543 -41.23 -28.33 -18.96
CA GLN A 543 -42.12 -27.17 -19.10
C GLN A 543 -41.68 -25.99 -18.20
N VAL A 544 -40.80 -26.22 -17.23
CA VAL A 544 -40.21 -25.19 -16.37
C VAL A 544 -38.96 -24.59 -17.07
N THR A 545 -39.22 -23.81 -18.09
CA THR A 545 -38.13 -23.18 -18.87
C THR A 545 -37.66 -21.86 -18.23
N LEU A 546 -36.38 -21.50 -18.43
CA LEU A 546 -35.83 -20.24 -17.97
C LEU A 546 -36.66 -19.02 -18.41
N LYS A 547 -37.18 -19.02 -19.66
CA LYS A 547 -38.06 -17.97 -20.17
C LYS A 547 -39.37 -17.80 -19.39
N LYS A 548 -39.95 -18.89 -18.89
CA LYS A 548 -41.13 -18.83 -18.03
C LYS A 548 -40.80 -18.37 -16.63
N LEU A 549 -39.64 -18.77 -16.09
CA LEU A 549 -39.16 -18.28 -14.81
C LEU A 549 -38.89 -16.78 -14.88
N ASP A 550 -38.26 -16.26 -15.94
CA ASP A 550 -38.05 -14.84 -16.15
C ASP A 550 -39.36 -14.02 -16.11
N SER A 551 -40.45 -14.58 -16.62
CA SER A 551 -41.77 -13.89 -16.62
C SER A 551 -42.35 -13.66 -15.24
N ILE A 552 -41.97 -14.47 -14.23
CA ILE A 552 -42.49 -14.36 -12.86
C ILE A 552 -41.53 -13.64 -11.89
N LEU A 553 -40.24 -13.38 -12.28
CA LEU A 553 -39.21 -12.77 -11.42
C LEU A 553 -39.69 -11.45 -10.82
N GLN A 554 -40.24 -10.55 -11.64
CA GLN A 554 -40.69 -9.23 -11.17
C GLN A 554 -41.84 -9.36 -10.16
N SER A 555 -42.78 -10.32 -10.39
CA SER A 555 -43.92 -10.56 -9.49
C SER A 555 -43.48 -11.17 -8.14
N MET A 556 -42.27 -11.73 -8.08
CA MET A 556 -41.66 -12.34 -6.89
C MET A 556 -40.50 -11.51 -6.30
N SER A 557 -40.26 -10.30 -6.81
CA SER A 557 -39.22 -9.37 -6.35
C SER A 557 -37.77 -9.91 -6.47
N PHE A 558 -37.49 -10.70 -7.51
CA PHE A 558 -36.17 -11.18 -7.87
C PHE A 558 -35.64 -10.46 -9.11
N HIS A 559 -34.31 -10.21 -9.14
CA HIS A 559 -33.68 -9.56 -10.28
C HIS A 559 -33.24 -10.55 -11.38
N ASN A 560 -32.95 -11.77 -11.01
CA ASN A 560 -32.53 -12.84 -11.93
C ASN A 560 -32.96 -14.23 -11.42
N THR A 561 -32.90 -15.21 -12.29
CA THR A 561 -33.22 -16.61 -11.99
C THR A 561 -32.29 -17.24 -10.97
N ASP A 562 -31.00 -16.86 -10.95
CA ASP A 562 -30.02 -17.36 -10.01
C ASP A 562 -30.39 -17.01 -8.55
N ASP A 563 -30.84 -15.77 -8.31
CA ASP A 563 -31.32 -15.34 -6.98
C ASP A 563 -32.57 -16.11 -6.52
N LEU A 564 -33.45 -16.44 -7.45
CA LEU A 564 -34.61 -17.27 -7.18
C LEU A 564 -34.20 -18.69 -6.77
N PHE A 565 -33.24 -19.32 -7.48
CA PHE A 565 -32.75 -20.65 -7.13
C PHE A 565 -32.02 -20.66 -5.79
N VAL A 566 -31.20 -19.63 -5.49
CA VAL A 566 -30.56 -19.47 -4.19
C VAL A 566 -31.63 -19.32 -3.08
N ALA A 567 -32.72 -18.60 -3.33
CA ALA A 567 -33.79 -18.45 -2.35
C ALA A 567 -34.55 -19.80 -2.11
N LEU A 568 -34.69 -20.61 -3.13
CA LEU A 568 -35.22 -21.97 -3.01
C LEU A 568 -34.31 -22.88 -2.19
N ALA A 569 -33.00 -22.92 -2.51
CA ALA A 569 -32.01 -23.74 -1.81
C ALA A 569 -31.88 -23.36 -0.33
N THR A 570 -31.97 -22.07 -0.02
CA THR A 570 -31.91 -21.54 1.36
C THR A 570 -33.25 -21.59 2.11
N SER A 571 -34.28 -22.25 1.53
CA SER A 571 -35.63 -22.37 2.09
C SER A 571 -36.34 -21.04 2.40
N LYS A 572 -35.89 -19.96 1.79
CA LYS A 572 -36.53 -18.63 1.86
C LYS A 572 -37.78 -18.55 0.98
N LEU A 573 -37.87 -19.45 0.00
CA LEU A 573 -38.96 -19.56 -0.94
C LEU A 573 -39.40 -21.02 -1.06
N SER A 574 -40.71 -21.27 -1.10
CA SER A 574 -41.25 -22.63 -1.33
C SER A 574 -41.29 -22.96 -2.83
N PRO A 575 -40.79 -24.15 -3.27
CA PRO A 575 -40.88 -24.57 -4.65
C PRO A 575 -42.32 -24.65 -5.17
N SER A 576 -43.29 -25.04 -4.32
CA SER A 576 -44.71 -25.10 -4.67
C SER A 576 -45.28 -23.75 -5.07
N LEU A 577 -44.90 -22.68 -4.35
CA LEU A 577 -45.32 -21.30 -4.65
C LEU A 577 -44.83 -20.84 -6.04
N VAL A 578 -43.59 -21.21 -6.41
CA VAL A 578 -43.04 -20.91 -7.74
C VAL A 578 -43.81 -21.62 -8.83
N LEU A 579 -44.13 -22.92 -8.63
CA LEU A 579 -44.91 -23.73 -9.59
C LEU A 579 -46.35 -23.20 -9.70
N ASP A 580 -46.98 -22.82 -8.60
CA ASP A 580 -48.32 -22.25 -8.62
C ASP A 580 -48.36 -20.96 -9.45
N LYS A 581 -47.38 -20.07 -9.29
CA LYS A 581 -47.30 -18.87 -10.11
C LYS A 581 -46.96 -19.09 -11.58
N LEU A 582 -46.22 -20.18 -11.90
CA LEU A 582 -45.87 -20.54 -13.27
C LEU A 582 -47.04 -21.12 -14.05
N PHE A 583 -47.92 -21.91 -13.40
CA PHE A 583 -48.94 -22.71 -14.06
C PHE A 583 -50.38 -22.28 -13.76
N THR A 584 -50.63 -21.39 -12.77
CA THR A 584 -51.93 -20.79 -12.53
C THR A 584 -52.11 -19.54 -13.38
N ASN A 585 -52.68 -19.70 -14.57
CA ASN A 585 -53.20 -18.58 -15.37
C ASN A 585 -54.50 -18.06 -14.71
N LYS A 586 -54.40 -17.35 -13.58
CA LYS A 586 -55.50 -16.52 -13.10
C LYS A 586 -55.16 -15.05 -13.46
N PRO A 587 -56.07 -14.36 -14.18
CA PRO A 587 -55.90 -12.92 -14.39
C PRO A 587 -55.83 -12.22 -13.04
N ALA A 588 -55.02 -11.19 -12.95
CA ALA A 588 -54.86 -10.36 -11.76
C ALA A 588 -56.26 -9.90 -11.31
N LEU A 589 -56.73 -10.44 -10.20
CA LEU A 589 -57.89 -9.92 -9.49
C LEU A 589 -57.47 -8.69 -8.69
N ASP A 590 -58.27 -7.67 -8.73
CA ASP A 590 -58.10 -6.40 -8.04
C ASP A 590 -57.63 -6.60 -6.60
N ASP A 591 -56.49 -5.98 -6.22
CA ASP A 591 -55.87 -6.05 -4.89
C ASP A 591 -56.83 -5.73 -3.72
N ASN A 592 -57.95 -5.08 -4.00
CA ASN A 592 -58.94 -4.67 -2.98
C ASN A 592 -59.84 -5.82 -2.49
N GLU A 593 -60.11 -6.88 -3.30
CA GLU A 593 -60.95 -8.00 -2.84
C GLU A 593 -60.16 -9.06 -2.01
N GLU A 594 -58.88 -9.21 -2.23
CA GLU A 594 -58.05 -10.09 -1.39
C GLU A 594 -57.82 -9.48 0.00
N ILE A 595 -57.66 -8.15 0.10
CA ILE A 595 -57.49 -7.46 1.36
C ILE A 595 -58.74 -7.61 2.24
N ILE A 596 -59.95 -7.58 1.66
CA ILE A 596 -61.23 -7.77 2.39
C ILE A 596 -61.41 -9.22 2.85
N LYS A 597 -60.93 -10.19 2.13
CA LYS A 597 -60.96 -11.62 2.53
C LYS A 597 -59.96 -11.98 3.62
N ILE A 598 -58.87 -11.26 3.71
CA ILE A 598 -57.84 -11.39 4.77
C ILE A 598 -58.33 -10.79 6.08
N TYR A 599 -59.12 -9.68 6.05
CA TYR A 599 -59.67 -9.04 7.22
C TYR A 599 -60.76 -9.83 7.95
N ASN A 600 -61.41 -10.80 7.32
CA ASN A 600 -62.50 -11.59 7.87
C ASN A 600 -62.13 -13.00 8.34
N LYS A 601 -60.85 -13.35 8.52
CA LYS A 601 -60.43 -14.61 9.15
C LYS A 601 -60.34 -14.43 10.66
N PRO A 602 -60.80 -15.45 11.47
CA PRO A 602 -60.70 -15.36 12.91
C PRO A 602 -59.26 -15.30 13.39
N GLU A 603 -59.02 -14.47 14.41
CA GLU A 603 -57.71 -14.25 15.02
C GLU A 603 -56.98 -15.55 15.37
N ARG A 604 -55.95 -15.89 14.60
CA ARG A 604 -54.96 -16.87 15.04
C ARG A 604 -53.97 -16.16 15.96
N LYS A 605 -53.68 -16.75 17.12
CA LYS A 605 -52.62 -16.27 18.04
C LYS A 605 -51.35 -16.03 17.23
N GLN A 606 -50.92 -14.80 17.14
CA GLN A 606 -49.70 -14.41 16.44
C GLN A 606 -48.49 -14.95 17.17
N ARG A 607 -47.53 -15.57 16.43
CA ARG A 607 -46.29 -16.08 17.02
C ARG A 607 -45.27 -14.96 17.14
N PRO A 608 -44.64 -14.79 18.32
CA PRO A 608 -43.57 -13.78 18.49
C PRO A 608 -42.36 -14.13 17.62
N SER A 609 -41.71 -13.11 17.10
CA SER A 609 -40.45 -13.23 16.37
C SER A 609 -39.30 -13.75 17.29
N ALA A 610 -38.17 -14.14 16.69
CA ALA A 610 -37.01 -14.59 17.45
C ALA A 610 -36.49 -13.55 18.49
N CYS A 611 -36.70 -12.26 18.24
CA CYS A 611 -36.36 -11.17 19.17
C CYS A 611 -37.48 -10.80 20.17
N GLY A 612 -38.62 -11.51 20.17
CA GLY A 612 -39.70 -11.26 21.12
C GLY A 612 -40.63 -10.10 20.75
N VAL A 613 -40.62 -9.64 19.52
CA VAL A 613 -41.46 -8.57 19.00
C VAL A 613 -42.53 -9.14 18.07
N ILE A 614 -43.76 -8.69 18.19
CA ILE A 614 -44.92 -9.01 17.34
C ILE A 614 -45.17 -7.83 16.38
N VAL A 615 -45.32 -8.14 15.10
CA VAL A 615 -45.77 -7.19 14.08
C VAL A 615 -47.24 -7.49 13.77
N PRO A 616 -48.18 -6.63 14.16
CA PRO A 616 -49.59 -6.85 13.93
C PRO A 616 -49.89 -7.08 12.43
N GLY A 617 -50.62 -8.18 12.14
CA GLY A 617 -51.06 -8.49 10.79
C GLY A 617 -50.07 -9.19 9.86
N ILE A 618 -48.83 -9.49 10.31
CA ILE A 618 -47.82 -10.11 9.47
C ILE A 618 -47.03 -11.20 10.25
N ASP A 619 -47.24 -12.49 9.88
CA ASP A 619 -46.65 -13.62 10.59
C ASP A 619 -45.28 -14.09 10.04
N THR A 620 -44.84 -13.60 8.88
CA THR A 620 -43.68 -14.15 8.14
C THR A 620 -42.58 -13.14 7.83
N ILE A 621 -42.54 -12.02 8.52
CA ILE A 621 -41.52 -11.01 8.27
C ILE A 621 -40.31 -11.19 9.22
N GLN A 622 -39.10 -11.02 8.71
CA GLN A 622 -37.91 -11.04 9.53
C GLN A 622 -37.90 -9.77 10.41
N VAL A 623 -37.88 -9.94 11.74
CA VAL A 623 -37.81 -8.83 12.71
C VAL A 623 -36.48 -8.90 13.43
N SER A 624 -35.80 -7.76 13.53
CA SER A 624 -34.53 -7.63 14.26
C SER A 624 -34.48 -6.32 15.05
N LEU A 625 -33.85 -6.33 16.23
CA LEU A 625 -33.63 -5.11 17.02
C LEU A 625 -32.52 -4.27 16.38
N SER A 626 -32.67 -2.96 16.45
CA SER A 626 -31.67 -2.03 15.95
C SER A 626 -30.55 -1.82 16.99
N THR A 627 -29.30 -1.80 16.53
CA THR A 627 -28.12 -1.59 17.37
C THR A 627 -27.98 -0.13 17.85
N CYS A 628 -28.53 0.84 17.12
CA CYS A 628 -28.33 2.26 17.43
C CYS A 628 -29.08 2.73 18.69
N CYS A 629 -30.16 2.06 19.10
CA CYS A 629 -30.95 2.42 20.30
C CYS A 629 -31.13 1.26 21.27
N SER A 630 -30.67 0.04 20.91
CA SER A 630 -30.64 -1.16 21.79
C SER A 630 -31.94 -1.33 22.60
N SER A 631 -33.09 -1.43 21.89
CA SER A 631 -34.43 -1.50 22.52
C SER A 631 -34.57 -2.79 23.34
N ILE A 632 -35.17 -2.68 24.53
CA ILE A 632 -35.46 -3.79 25.46
C ILE A 632 -36.91 -3.82 25.86
N PRO A 633 -37.46 -4.96 26.35
CA PRO A 633 -38.81 -5.03 26.86
C PRO A 633 -39.11 -3.97 27.91
N GLY A 634 -40.23 -3.24 27.74
CA GLY A 634 -40.60 -2.06 28.52
C GLY A 634 -40.35 -0.72 27.80
N ASP A 635 -39.47 -0.69 26.77
CA ASP A 635 -39.31 0.49 25.94
C ASP A 635 -40.50 0.63 24.96
N GLU A 636 -40.94 1.88 24.68
CA GLU A 636 -41.84 2.15 23.57
C GLU A 636 -41.14 1.94 22.25
N ILE A 637 -41.62 1.00 21.43
CA ILE A 637 -40.95 0.58 20.20
C ILE A 637 -41.78 0.88 18.94
N ILE A 638 -41.07 1.03 17.83
CA ILE A 638 -41.66 1.21 16.50
C ILE A 638 -40.82 0.41 15.48
N GLY A 639 -41.49 -0.18 14.50
CA GLY A 639 -40.84 -0.94 13.44
C GLY A 639 -40.52 -0.04 12.25
N TYR A 640 -39.27 -0.13 11.74
CA TYR A 640 -38.85 0.49 10.48
C TYR A 640 -38.71 -0.56 9.40
N VAL A 641 -39.46 -0.44 8.30
CA VAL A 641 -39.43 -1.34 7.18
C VAL A 641 -38.21 -1.05 6.30
N SER A 642 -37.23 -1.96 6.32
CA SER A 642 -36.00 -1.86 5.54
C SER A 642 -36.14 -2.64 4.24
N LYS A 643 -35.75 -2.03 3.09
CA LYS A 643 -35.77 -2.72 1.78
C LYS A 643 -34.89 -3.97 1.83
N GLY A 644 -35.50 -5.14 1.62
CA GLY A 644 -34.80 -6.43 1.56
C GLY A 644 -34.28 -7.02 2.87
N LYS A 645 -34.45 -6.32 4.06
CA LYS A 645 -33.94 -6.78 5.37
C LYS A 645 -35.02 -6.93 6.45
N GLY A 646 -36.27 -6.90 6.08
CA GLY A 646 -37.42 -7.03 7.01
C GLY A 646 -37.66 -5.78 7.86
N VAL A 647 -38.14 -5.98 9.10
CA VAL A 647 -38.46 -4.91 10.04
C VAL A 647 -37.35 -4.77 11.06
N LYS A 648 -36.77 -3.58 11.16
CA LYS A 648 -35.86 -3.18 12.26
C LYS A 648 -36.64 -2.45 13.33
N VAL A 649 -36.54 -2.92 14.56
CA VAL A 649 -37.24 -2.33 15.72
C VAL A 649 -36.34 -1.30 16.38
N HIS A 650 -36.87 -0.10 16.52
CA HIS A 650 -36.24 1.05 17.19
C HIS A 650 -37.06 1.48 18.39
N GLN A 651 -36.44 2.21 19.32
CA GLN A 651 -37.20 3.03 20.28
C GLN A 651 -37.93 4.14 19.54
N LYS A 652 -39.11 4.49 19.97
CA LYS A 652 -39.99 5.47 19.31
C LYS A 652 -39.36 6.87 19.21
N ASP A 653 -38.48 7.21 20.14
CA ASP A 653 -37.76 8.48 20.23
C ASP A 653 -36.34 8.41 19.60
N CYS A 654 -36.03 7.39 18.84
CA CYS A 654 -34.70 7.22 18.21
C CYS A 654 -34.44 8.28 17.13
N PRO A 655 -33.35 9.07 17.19
CA PRO A 655 -33.04 10.12 16.23
C PRO A 655 -32.91 9.63 14.78
N ASN A 656 -32.48 8.39 14.61
CA ASN A 656 -32.21 7.78 13.29
C ASN A 656 -33.48 7.50 12.50
N ILE A 657 -34.66 7.46 13.13
CA ILE A 657 -35.95 7.22 12.47
C ILE A 657 -36.84 8.49 12.44
N ALA A 658 -36.46 9.56 13.12
CA ALA A 658 -37.27 10.79 13.27
C ALA A 658 -37.63 11.45 11.91
N LYS A 659 -36.81 11.24 10.86
CA LYS A 659 -37.01 11.81 9.51
C LYS A 659 -37.77 10.91 8.55
N GLU A 660 -38.12 9.66 8.92
CA GLU A 660 -38.56 8.61 8.00
C GLU A 660 -40.00 8.13 8.26
N GLN A 661 -40.94 9.03 8.39
CA GLN A 661 -42.33 8.73 8.78
C GLN A 661 -43.10 7.75 7.85
N LYS A 662 -42.71 7.65 6.57
CA LYS A 662 -43.44 6.82 5.58
C LYS A 662 -43.15 5.32 5.66
N ARG A 663 -42.20 4.88 6.48
CA ARG A 663 -41.78 3.46 6.59
C ARG A 663 -41.92 2.91 8.01
N LEU A 664 -42.60 3.61 8.87
CA LEU A 664 -42.82 3.21 10.24
C LEU A 664 -44.09 2.41 10.39
N ILE A 665 -44.01 1.29 11.09
CA ILE A 665 -45.17 0.41 11.40
C ILE A 665 -45.27 0.21 12.91
N PRO A 666 -46.47 0.05 13.45
CA PRO A 666 -46.64 -0.27 14.86
C PRO A 666 -46.15 -1.71 15.12
N VAL A 667 -45.40 -1.87 16.22
CA VAL A 667 -44.92 -3.16 16.69
C VAL A 667 -45.08 -3.21 18.22
N MET A 668 -45.19 -4.37 18.81
CA MET A 668 -45.35 -4.54 20.27
C MET A 668 -44.47 -5.69 20.78
N TRP A 669 -44.11 -5.60 22.06
CA TRP A 669 -43.46 -6.71 22.73
C TRP A 669 -44.42 -7.86 22.97
N SER A 670 -43.92 -9.10 22.93
CA SER A 670 -44.71 -10.29 23.29
C SER A 670 -44.81 -10.42 24.80
N ASP A 671 -45.94 -10.95 25.28
CA ASP A 671 -46.10 -11.27 26.71
C ASP A 671 -45.25 -12.46 27.18
N ASP A 672 -44.65 -13.23 26.26
CA ASP A 672 -43.97 -14.48 26.51
C ASP A 672 -42.44 -14.29 26.32
N LEU A 673 -41.79 -13.56 27.28
CA LEU A 673 -40.38 -13.15 27.20
C LEU A 673 -39.50 -13.66 28.35
N GLU A 674 -39.99 -14.65 29.15
CA GLU A 674 -39.41 -14.98 30.45
C GLU A 674 -37.92 -15.35 30.49
N ASP A 675 -37.34 -15.81 29.38
CA ASP A 675 -35.93 -16.27 29.32
C ASP A 675 -35.01 -15.50 28.38
N LYS A 676 -35.44 -14.37 27.78
CA LYS A 676 -34.64 -13.63 26.82
C LYS A 676 -33.84 -12.52 27.48
N MET A 677 -32.56 -12.41 27.10
CA MET A 677 -31.65 -11.34 27.53
C MET A 677 -31.35 -10.38 26.38
N TYR A 678 -31.34 -9.09 26.67
CA TYR A 678 -31.14 -8.01 25.70
C TYR A 678 -29.90 -7.18 26.04
N THR A 679 -29.16 -6.79 25.04
CA THR A 679 -27.91 -6.04 25.23
C THR A 679 -28.16 -4.55 25.34
N VAL A 680 -27.59 -3.91 26.37
CA VAL A 680 -27.68 -2.46 26.62
C VAL A 680 -26.29 -1.90 26.90
N ASN A 681 -26.04 -0.67 26.42
CA ASN A 681 -24.82 0.07 26.70
C ASN A 681 -25.09 1.15 27.75
N LEU A 682 -24.23 1.17 28.79
CA LEU A 682 -24.21 2.18 29.84
C LEU A 682 -22.89 2.95 29.80
N THR A 683 -22.93 4.24 30.01
CA THR A 683 -21.76 5.06 30.27
C THR A 683 -21.85 5.63 31.68
N LEU A 684 -20.80 5.41 32.45
CA LEU A 684 -20.64 5.93 33.80
C LEU A 684 -19.60 7.05 33.78
N HIS A 685 -19.96 8.22 34.31
CA HIS A 685 -19.00 9.29 34.59
C HIS A 685 -18.72 9.32 36.10
N SER A 686 -17.44 9.25 36.43
CA SER A 686 -16.97 9.10 37.81
C SER A 686 -15.64 9.84 38.03
N GLU A 687 -15.32 10.11 39.30
CA GLU A 687 -13.95 10.51 39.68
C GLU A 687 -13.07 9.27 39.75
N ASP A 688 -11.85 9.36 39.21
CA ASP A 688 -10.92 8.23 39.20
C ASP A 688 -10.44 7.90 40.62
N ARG A 689 -10.48 6.62 40.96
CA ARG A 689 -9.91 6.07 42.21
C ARG A 689 -9.54 4.61 42.07
N SER A 690 -8.67 4.17 42.94
CA SER A 690 -8.31 2.76 43.02
C SER A 690 -9.54 1.89 43.32
N TYR A 691 -9.63 0.76 42.63
CA TYR A 691 -10.71 -0.25 42.75
C TYR A 691 -12.09 0.16 42.26
N LEU A 692 -12.26 1.32 41.59
CA LEU A 692 -13.54 1.77 41.07
C LEU A 692 -14.20 0.73 40.16
N LEU A 693 -13.45 0.21 39.19
CA LEU A 693 -13.93 -0.83 38.26
C LEU A 693 -14.33 -2.13 39.02
N SER A 694 -13.60 -2.50 40.02
CA SER A 694 -13.93 -3.66 40.86
C SER A 694 -15.28 -3.49 41.57
N ASP A 695 -15.55 -2.29 42.10
CA ASP A 695 -16.81 -2.00 42.77
C ASP A 695 -17.98 -2.03 41.79
N ILE A 696 -17.79 -1.47 40.59
CA ILE A 696 -18.79 -1.51 39.50
C ILE A 696 -19.12 -2.95 39.12
N VAL A 697 -18.10 -3.79 38.92
CA VAL A 697 -18.28 -5.20 38.56
C VAL A 697 -18.98 -5.98 39.73
N THR A 698 -18.65 -5.65 40.96
CA THR A 698 -19.30 -6.26 42.15
C THR A 698 -20.81 -5.93 42.17
N VAL A 699 -21.20 -4.71 41.87
CA VAL A 699 -22.63 -4.33 41.76
C VAL A 699 -23.33 -5.09 40.63
N LEU A 700 -22.70 -5.27 39.48
CA LEU A 700 -23.26 -6.08 38.36
C LEU A 700 -23.47 -7.53 38.82
N GLN A 701 -22.49 -8.12 39.52
CA GLN A 701 -22.56 -9.47 40.02
C GLN A 701 -23.66 -9.65 41.07
N GLN A 702 -23.81 -8.71 42.02
CA GLN A 702 -24.84 -8.71 43.03
C GLN A 702 -26.27 -8.61 42.45
N ASN A 703 -26.44 -7.93 41.31
CA ASN A 703 -27.69 -7.85 40.58
C ASN A 703 -27.91 -8.98 39.57
N GLY A 704 -27.00 -9.94 39.48
CA GLY A 704 -27.08 -11.09 38.58
C GLY A 704 -27.04 -10.69 37.08
N ILE A 705 -26.35 -9.59 36.73
CA ILE A 705 -26.32 -9.07 35.39
C ILE A 705 -25.01 -9.44 34.69
N PRO A 706 -25.06 -10.20 33.59
CA PRO A 706 -23.87 -10.55 32.81
C PRO A 706 -23.24 -9.33 32.16
N LEU A 707 -21.93 -9.13 32.44
CA LEU A 707 -21.08 -8.17 31.75
C LEU A 707 -20.53 -8.80 30.47
N ARG A 708 -20.74 -8.16 29.31
CA ARG A 708 -20.22 -8.59 28.02
C ARG A 708 -18.91 -7.89 27.64
N HIS A 709 -18.89 -6.60 27.83
CA HIS A 709 -17.73 -5.77 27.51
C HIS A 709 -17.60 -4.61 28.50
N VAL A 710 -16.37 -4.22 28.82
CA VAL A 710 -16.06 -3.04 29.62
C VAL A 710 -14.87 -2.30 29.02
N GLU A 711 -15.01 -1.01 28.88
CA GLU A 711 -13.97 -0.09 28.48
C GLU A 711 -13.92 1.05 29.49
N SER A 712 -12.77 1.28 30.11
CA SER A 712 -12.59 2.37 31.07
C SER A 712 -11.41 3.23 30.67
N GLY A 713 -11.63 4.53 30.53
CA GLY A 713 -10.62 5.54 30.22
C GLY A 713 -10.58 6.60 31.31
N VAL A 714 -9.40 7.07 31.65
CA VAL A 714 -9.17 8.14 32.63
C VAL A 714 -8.66 9.37 31.89
N ASP A 715 -9.26 10.53 32.12
CA ASP A 715 -8.69 11.80 31.70
C ASP A 715 -7.70 12.29 32.75
N ALA A 716 -6.42 12.36 32.36
CA ALA A 716 -5.34 12.73 33.26
C ALA A 716 -5.35 14.20 33.70
N ASN A 717 -6.11 15.07 33.01
CA ASN A 717 -6.16 16.50 33.33
C ASN A 717 -7.19 16.77 34.44
N ASP A 718 -8.34 16.07 34.41
CA ASP A 718 -9.46 16.34 35.31
C ASP A 718 -9.66 15.25 36.37
N LEU A 719 -8.84 14.19 36.36
CA LEU A 719 -8.98 13.00 37.24
C LEU A 719 -10.38 12.37 37.16
N THR A 720 -11.04 12.48 36.01
CA THR A 720 -12.33 11.86 35.75
C THR A 720 -12.17 10.54 35.00
N ALA A 721 -12.99 9.56 35.34
CA ALA A 721 -13.03 8.27 34.63
C ALA A 721 -14.36 8.12 33.90
N THR A 722 -14.28 7.76 32.62
CA THR A 722 -15.44 7.35 31.84
C THR A 722 -15.40 5.85 31.62
N THR A 723 -16.36 5.13 32.18
CA THR A 723 -16.48 3.68 32.04
C THR A 723 -17.70 3.34 31.18
N ARG A 724 -17.48 2.63 30.07
CA ARG A 724 -18.51 2.09 29.19
C ARG A 724 -18.72 0.62 29.48
N LEU A 725 -19.97 0.22 29.68
CA LEU A 725 -20.37 -1.15 29.98
C LEU A 725 -21.34 -1.65 28.92
N GLU A 726 -21.08 -2.81 28.36
CA GLU A 726 -22.06 -3.57 27.59
C GLU A 726 -22.57 -4.71 28.45
N ILE A 727 -23.85 -4.70 28.79
CA ILE A 727 -24.48 -5.61 29.74
C ILE A 727 -25.70 -6.30 29.12
N SER A 728 -26.13 -7.42 29.71
CA SER A 728 -27.35 -8.14 29.31
C SER A 728 -28.42 -8.04 30.39
N VAL A 729 -29.59 -7.51 30.03
CA VAL A 729 -30.73 -7.32 30.94
C VAL A 729 -32.02 -7.94 30.35
N LYS A 730 -33.01 -8.25 31.19
CA LYS A 730 -34.28 -8.83 30.78
C LYS A 730 -35.26 -7.75 30.31
N ASN A 731 -35.37 -6.64 31.02
CA ASN A 731 -36.32 -5.57 30.79
C ASN A 731 -35.86 -4.21 31.34
N THR A 732 -36.66 -3.19 31.16
CA THR A 732 -36.41 -1.81 31.70
C THR A 732 -36.38 -1.77 33.21
N GLU A 733 -37.21 -2.51 33.94
CA GLU A 733 -37.25 -2.54 35.41
C GLU A 733 -35.91 -3.02 35.98
N GLN A 734 -35.35 -4.13 35.44
CA GLN A 734 -34.06 -4.61 35.86
C GLN A 734 -32.93 -3.61 35.58
N LEU A 735 -33.01 -2.91 34.43
CA LEU A 735 -32.05 -1.89 34.05
C LEU A 735 -32.11 -0.68 35.02
N GLU A 736 -33.28 -0.20 35.36
CA GLU A 736 -33.47 0.94 36.27
C GLU A 736 -32.94 0.64 37.67
N VAL A 737 -33.23 -0.55 38.20
CA VAL A 737 -32.68 -1.03 39.51
C VAL A 737 -31.18 -1.05 39.45
N LEU A 738 -30.59 -1.59 38.38
CA LEU A 738 -29.13 -1.60 38.19
C LEU A 738 -28.54 -0.19 38.15
N MET A 739 -29.12 0.72 37.35
CA MET A 739 -28.63 2.09 37.22
C MET A 739 -28.68 2.82 38.57
N ALA A 740 -29.77 2.62 39.33
CA ALA A 740 -29.89 3.17 40.67
C ALA A 740 -28.81 2.62 41.63
N ASN A 741 -28.46 1.33 41.55
CA ASN A 741 -27.42 0.73 42.38
C ASN A 741 -26.03 1.18 41.93
N LEU A 742 -25.73 1.28 40.63
CA LEU A 742 -24.48 1.81 40.13
C LEU A 742 -24.25 3.26 40.54
N LYS A 743 -25.31 4.09 40.57
CA LYS A 743 -25.25 5.49 41.06
C LYS A 743 -24.90 5.61 42.54
N LYS A 744 -25.12 4.57 43.36
CA LYS A 744 -24.73 4.52 44.77
C LYS A 744 -23.27 4.19 45.01
N VAL A 745 -22.55 3.72 43.96
CA VAL A 745 -21.12 3.44 44.08
C VAL A 745 -20.37 4.74 44.33
N ARG A 746 -19.52 4.74 45.35
CA ARG A 746 -18.74 5.93 45.70
C ARG A 746 -17.94 6.43 44.50
N SER A 747 -17.95 7.74 44.25
CA SER A 747 -17.28 8.43 43.11
C SER A 747 -17.97 8.28 41.74
N VAL A 748 -19.10 7.59 41.62
CA VAL A 748 -19.92 7.60 40.41
C VAL A 748 -20.84 8.81 40.45
N ASN A 749 -20.66 9.72 39.52
CA ASN A 749 -21.44 10.98 39.45
C ASN A 749 -22.68 10.78 38.61
N GLU A 750 -22.58 10.07 37.51
CA GLU A 750 -23.68 9.90 36.57
C GLU A 750 -23.63 8.51 35.90
N VAL A 751 -24.83 7.96 35.63
CA VAL A 751 -24.99 6.70 34.89
C VAL A 751 -26.02 6.96 33.80
N ILE A 752 -25.62 6.82 32.56
CA ILE A 752 -26.41 7.12 31.37
C ILE A 752 -26.55 5.87 30.50
N ARG A 753 -27.76 5.57 30.04
CA ARG A 753 -27.98 4.60 28.96
C ARG A 753 -27.55 5.23 27.65
N THR A 754 -26.50 4.69 27.04
CA THR A 754 -25.90 5.26 25.84
C THR A 754 -26.53 4.65 24.59
N ARG A 755 -26.89 5.50 23.64
CA ARG A 755 -27.28 5.11 22.27
C ARG A 755 -26.01 5.13 21.40
N LEU A 756 -25.82 4.12 20.54
CA LEU A 756 -24.68 4.01 19.62
C LEU A 756 -24.84 4.87 18.38
#